data_21eb455cc1086bd05a9b785abe079ef1
#
_entry.id   21eb455cc1086bd05a9b785abe079ef1
#
_cell.length_a   1.000
_cell.length_b   1.000
_cell.length_c   1.000
_cell.angle_alpha   90.00
_cell.angle_beta   90.00
_cell.angle_gamma   90.00
#
_symmetry.space_group_name_H-M   'P 1'
#
loop_
_entity.id
_entity.type
_entity.pdbx_description
1 polymer ?
#
loop_
_entity_poly.entity_id
_entity_poly.type
_entity_poly.pdbx_seq_one_letter_code
_entity_poly.pdbx_strand_id
1 'polypeptide(L)'
;MQKTILAVALASAFSMGTACSADTNVKTLQGQGIDPLLEGKYQLGGDYTLDGMTESIAYKANIDLNGHNLTITTDGSVENDKGTQSGDYAFQNLTIHGKGNLALTVTGKDQMAFGVDSGSSLKADNIALTSKNGFCIWSEDNGTKLDIATNDPTKGIIDIKSTNEAAIYVYGTETKINITDFAVLNVSTTSVNNHGNAINQNGGELNISGGKVYLSSDKRTAFVSQAANAEHPSKTTFNVSELHVDANINLPEDEDGIERKTGAFTVSAGDVTVNADVFTVKVTESETNKKKDISALNIYDGQSASSDSDPVLTVNTKKTAITGDVVAKAGTSTIKSETLQVTGDLTIQKKASMPLTFSGKDSFLTGQANIEKSTADKGNNTLTFKENAVWTVKGESSVDALVVENATVDISATDKNVTVASLTGKNGTIVMDAAGENRFTATTNTVKELKAVASKTADYVTTEEAAKMLDRINAKGATITGEVKEGDYNGSIIVDQQGNTVTKTPPLMQDVLTLNGATTLSLNRILSNDIRKRMGDVRSAEGTTGAWARWDGGRLSGGAVENDFNTIQVGVDTLVPNQNFRVGFAGSYTNGDADFTRGSAEMDVWSLSAYGLWYGDNGMFADVIARVAKAETDVTADGAAKKGTLENYAYSLSGEFGWRYNLSEQFYVEPQGELTWTYIDEDDLHLGTASYTFDSMNSFMGRVGFATGMKCPNNKGDVYLRVSAVHEFAGDRKITGANGTTIEADGKDSWVEYGIGANLNLTPTTYFWADVERTEGATLDEDWRATVGVRHAF
;
A
#
# COMPACT_ATOMS: atom_id res chain seq x y z
N MET A 1 4.07 -15.34 -21.14
CA MET A 1 3.51 -16.16 -22.23
C MET A 1 4.11 -17.56 -22.19
N GLN A 2 3.26 -18.52 -22.06
CA GLN A 2 3.48 -19.95 -22.24
C GLN A 2 4.42 -20.71 -21.30
N LYS A 3 3.81 -21.72 -20.73
CA LYS A 3 4.28 -22.90 -20.02
C LYS A 3 4.41 -22.76 -18.51
N THR A 4 3.35 -23.12 -17.78
CA THR A 4 3.32 -24.30 -16.90
C THR A 4 1.93 -24.44 -16.30
N ILE A 5 1.02 -25.06 -17.03
CA ILE A 5 -0.13 -25.78 -16.49
C ILE A 5 0.01 -27.19 -17.07
N LEU A 6 0.53 -28.12 -16.30
CA LEU A 6 0.24 -29.57 -16.35
C LEU A 6 1.21 -30.31 -15.44
N ALA A 7 0.85 -30.53 -14.19
CA ALA A 7 1.34 -31.68 -13.40
C ALA A 7 0.64 -31.72 -12.04
N VAL A 8 -0.66 -31.99 -12.02
CA VAL A 8 -1.34 -32.53 -10.84
C VAL A 8 -2.30 -33.59 -11.37
N ALA A 9 -1.84 -34.78 -11.49
CA ALA A 9 -2.59 -36.03 -11.44
C ALA A 9 -1.64 -37.16 -11.90
N LEU A 10 -1.05 -37.85 -10.98
CA LEU A 10 -0.73 -39.32 -10.97
C LEU A 10 0.33 -39.60 -9.87
N ALA A 11 -0.11 -39.88 -8.69
CA ALA A 11 0.62 -40.75 -7.76
C ALA A 11 -0.31 -41.23 -6.63
N SER A 12 -1.27 -42.03 -6.99
CA SER A 12 -1.95 -42.91 -6.03
C SER A 12 -1.91 -44.31 -6.63
N ALA A 13 -0.94 -45.07 -6.23
CA ALA A 13 -0.91 -46.53 -6.14
C ALA A 13 0.55 -47.00 -6.26
N PHE A 14 1.15 -47.26 -5.11
CA PHE A 14 1.97 -48.46 -4.87
C PHE A 14 2.48 -48.39 -3.44
N SER A 15 1.64 -48.81 -2.50
CA SER A 15 2.08 -49.26 -1.21
C SER A 15 2.53 -50.71 -1.34
N MET A 16 3.81 -50.95 -1.51
CA MET A 16 4.42 -52.23 -1.09
C MET A 16 5.45 -51.93 -0.03
N GLY A 17 5.21 -52.44 1.15
CA GLY A 17 6.04 -52.27 2.31
C GLY A 17 7.47 -52.80 2.07
N THR A 18 8.38 -51.89 2.25
CA THR A 18 9.69 -52.22 2.79
C THR A 18 9.60 -51.89 4.29
N ALA A 19 9.60 -52.90 5.10
CA ALA A 19 9.88 -52.74 6.51
C ALA A 19 11.22 -52.03 6.62
N CYS A 20 11.14 -50.72 6.88
CA CYS A 20 12.31 -49.96 7.33
C CYS A 20 12.66 -50.54 8.69
N SER A 21 13.82 -51.09 8.84
CA SER A 21 14.34 -51.53 10.15
C SER A 21 14.25 -50.30 11.06
N ALA A 22 13.43 -50.34 12.07
CA ALA A 22 13.39 -49.32 13.10
C ALA A 22 14.82 -49.12 13.61
N ASP A 23 15.31 -47.89 13.54
CA ASP A 23 16.62 -47.54 14.08
C ASP A 23 16.55 -47.79 15.60
N THR A 24 17.15 -48.89 16.05
CA THR A 24 17.01 -49.42 17.40
C THR A 24 17.62 -48.51 18.48
N ASN A 25 18.12 -47.32 18.12
CA ASN A 25 18.74 -46.36 19.03
C ASN A 25 17.88 -45.11 19.27
N VAL A 26 16.61 -45.05 18.83
CA VAL A 26 15.73 -43.89 19.10
C VAL A 26 15.03 -44.08 20.45
N LYS A 27 15.23 -43.10 21.35
CA LYS A 27 14.54 -43.08 22.67
C LYS A 27 13.21 -42.31 22.56
N THR A 28 12.13 -42.89 23.09
CA THR A 28 10.82 -42.20 23.13
C THR A 28 10.68 -41.40 24.42
N LEU A 29 10.27 -40.12 24.30
CA LEU A 29 10.02 -39.16 25.37
C LEU A 29 8.54 -38.81 25.46
N GLN A 30 7.99 -38.78 26.68
CA GLN A 30 6.63 -38.30 26.95
C GLN A 30 6.45 -37.89 28.41
N GLY A 31 5.57 -36.92 28.70
CA GLY A 31 5.25 -36.46 30.05
C GLY A 31 6.29 -35.47 30.61
N GLN A 32 6.78 -35.69 31.83
CA GLN A 32 7.79 -34.84 32.48
C GLN A 32 9.09 -35.60 32.65
N GLY A 33 10.21 -34.93 32.35
CA GLY A 33 11.56 -35.48 32.56
C GLY A 33 12.37 -34.57 33.46
N ILE A 34 13.40 -35.17 34.09
CA ILE A 34 14.38 -34.48 34.94
C ILE A 34 15.82 -34.73 34.49
N ASP A 35 16.03 -35.66 33.55
CA ASP A 35 17.36 -35.99 33.06
C ASP A 35 17.75 -35.13 31.84
N PRO A 36 19.01 -34.67 31.71
CA PRO A 36 19.48 -33.96 30.57
C PRO A 36 19.39 -34.81 29.28
N LEU A 37 18.99 -34.21 28.18
CA LEU A 37 18.96 -34.83 26.86
C LEU A 37 20.39 -34.82 26.29
N LEU A 38 21.16 -35.86 26.61
CA LEU A 38 22.51 -36.08 26.11
C LEU A 38 22.51 -36.53 24.65
N GLU A 39 23.70 -36.73 24.07
CA GLU A 39 23.87 -37.22 22.69
C GLU A 39 22.90 -38.37 22.35
N GLY A 40 22.17 -38.24 21.22
CA GLY A 40 21.29 -39.30 20.75
C GLY A 40 20.15 -38.86 19.86
N LYS A 41 19.38 -39.86 19.44
CA LYS A 41 18.12 -39.66 18.69
C LYS A 41 16.94 -39.88 19.62
N TYR A 42 16.02 -38.92 19.61
CA TYR A 42 14.81 -38.95 20.43
C TYR A 42 13.59 -38.74 19.58
N GLN A 43 12.48 -39.31 19.96
CA GLN A 43 11.17 -39.06 19.35
C GLN A 43 10.15 -38.87 20.46
N LEU A 44 9.26 -37.87 20.28
CA LEU A 44 8.17 -37.66 21.23
C LEU A 44 7.06 -38.69 21.01
N GLY A 45 6.62 -39.36 22.07
CA GLY A 45 5.44 -40.21 22.11
C GLY A 45 4.21 -39.53 22.74
N GLY A 46 4.36 -38.30 23.17
CA GLY A 46 3.39 -37.40 23.78
C GLY A 46 4.06 -36.08 24.08
N ASP A 47 3.30 -35.06 24.52
CA ASP A 47 3.88 -33.81 24.96
C ASP A 47 4.92 -34.05 26.05
N TYR A 48 6.07 -33.38 25.92
CA TYR A 48 7.19 -33.56 26.82
C TYR A 48 7.63 -32.23 27.43
N THR A 49 7.72 -32.18 28.72
CA THR A 49 8.19 -31.04 29.49
C THR A 49 9.40 -31.42 30.34
N LEU A 50 10.46 -30.63 30.24
CA LEU A 50 11.67 -30.73 31.05
C LEU A 50 11.81 -29.40 31.79
N ASP A 51 11.81 -29.43 33.11
CA ASP A 51 11.83 -28.24 33.97
C ASP A 51 12.84 -28.33 35.07
N GLY A 52 13.58 -27.25 35.33
CA GLY A 52 14.50 -27.09 36.43
C GLY A 52 15.86 -27.75 36.25
N MET A 53 16.36 -27.93 35.03
CA MET A 53 17.70 -28.42 34.77
C MET A 53 18.79 -27.41 35.16
N THR A 54 19.82 -27.90 35.83
CA THR A 54 21.02 -27.15 36.26
C THR A 54 22.23 -27.41 35.35
N GLU A 55 22.12 -28.15 34.27
CA GLU A 55 23.22 -28.50 33.37
C GLU A 55 22.89 -28.13 31.91
N SER A 56 23.92 -27.78 31.10
CA SER A 56 23.78 -27.51 29.68
C SER A 56 23.21 -28.72 28.94
N ILE A 57 22.21 -28.49 28.09
CA ILE A 57 21.56 -29.58 27.40
C ILE A 57 22.33 -29.93 26.13
N ALA A 58 22.70 -31.18 26.14
CA ALA A 58 22.99 -32.09 25.04
C ALA A 58 23.77 -31.58 23.86
N TYR A 59 25.02 -31.85 23.84
CA TYR A 59 25.79 -31.93 22.59
C TYR A 59 25.13 -32.96 21.64
N LYS A 60 24.74 -32.51 20.42
CA LYS A 60 24.28 -33.35 19.30
C LYS A 60 22.98 -34.14 19.49
N ALA A 61 22.05 -33.69 20.30
CA ALA A 61 20.72 -34.31 20.36
C ALA A 61 19.94 -34.07 19.07
N ASN A 62 19.31 -35.13 18.58
CA ASN A 62 18.37 -35.04 17.44
C ASN A 62 16.98 -35.48 17.94
N ILE A 63 16.01 -34.54 17.91
CA ILE A 63 14.68 -34.75 18.50
C ILE A 63 13.62 -34.58 17.42
N ASP A 64 12.84 -35.64 17.20
CA ASP A 64 11.64 -35.62 16.37
C ASP A 64 10.41 -35.32 17.26
N LEU A 65 9.74 -34.21 17.00
CA LEU A 65 8.53 -33.78 17.71
C LEU A 65 7.33 -34.72 17.46
N ASN A 66 7.29 -35.41 16.34
CA ASN A 66 6.29 -36.41 15.99
C ASN A 66 4.83 -36.01 16.27
N GLY A 67 4.49 -34.74 16.09
CA GLY A 67 3.15 -34.20 16.33
C GLY A 67 2.87 -33.72 17.76
N HIS A 68 3.87 -33.70 18.63
CA HIS A 68 3.77 -33.35 20.05
C HIS A 68 4.56 -32.09 20.39
N ASN A 69 4.25 -31.47 21.52
CA ASN A 69 4.92 -30.26 21.99
C ASN A 69 6.13 -30.59 22.85
N LEU A 70 7.22 -29.85 22.65
CA LEU A 70 8.42 -29.91 23.48
C LEU A 70 8.60 -28.60 24.25
N THR A 71 8.62 -28.67 25.56
CA THR A 71 8.91 -27.50 26.42
C THR A 71 10.13 -27.83 27.29
N ILE A 72 11.14 -26.96 27.25
CA ILE A 72 12.33 -27.08 28.10
C ILE A 72 12.55 -25.75 28.82
N THR A 73 12.64 -25.83 30.16
CA THR A 73 13.01 -24.69 31.00
C THR A 73 14.25 -25.07 31.79
N THR A 74 15.30 -24.27 31.71
CA THR A 74 16.55 -24.49 32.43
C THR A 74 17.04 -23.21 33.08
N ASP A 75 17.81 -23.29 34.15
CA ASP A 75 18.54 -22.17 34.70
C ASP A 75 19.88 -21.93 33.98
N GLY A 76 20.32 -22.87 33.13
CA GLY A 76 21.54 -22.74 32.33
C GLY A 76 22.84 -22.74 33.15
N SER A 77 22.82 -23.05 34.46
CA SER A 77 24.02 -23.06 35.29
C SER A 77 24.85 -24.29 34.98
N VAL A 78 26.02 -24.11 34.38
CA VAL A 78 27.04 -25.15 34.28
C VAL A 78 28.10 -24.87 35.36
N GLU A 79 28.19 -25.73 36.40
CA GLU A 79 29.36 -25.76 37.26
C GLU A 79 30.46 -26.55 36.55
N ASN A 80 31.39 -25.87 35.92
CA ASN A 80 32.64 -26.50 35.52
C ASN A 80 33.62 -26.51 36.70
N ASP A 81 34.35 -27.63 36.86
CA ASP A 81 35.43 -27.81 37.87
C ASP A 81 36.55 -26.72 37.85
N LYS A 82 36.42 -25.70 37.03
CA LYS A 82 37.38 -24.62 36.83
C LYS A 82 36.86 -23.20 37.16
N GLY A 83 35.74 -23.11 37.86
CA GLY A 83 35.12 -21.80 38.13
C GLY A 83 34.40 -21.23 36.92
N THR A 84 33.24 -20.65 37.16
CA THR A 84 32.36 -19.99 36.17
C THR A 84 33.16 -19.11 35.19
N GLN A 85 33.35 -19.60 33.96
CA GLN A 85 33.69 -18.75 32.85
C GLN A 85 32.41 -18.19 32.24
N SER A 86 32.34 -16.90 32.08
CA SER A 86 31.28 -16.25 31.31
C SER A 86 31.32 -16.78 29.88
N GLY A 87 30.30 -17.57 29.46
CA GLY A 87 30.20 -18.08 28.11
C GLY A 87 29.55 -19.45 27.95
N ASP A 88 28.95 -20.02 28.99
CA ASP A 88 28.30 -21.32 28.89
C ASP A 88 26.89 -21.20 28.28
N TYR A 89 26.64 -21.99 27.23
CA TYR A 89 25.38 -22.04 26.51
C TYR A 89 24.46 -23.09 27.08
N ALA A 90 23.20 -22.79 27.29
CA ALA A 90 22.20 -23.75 27.72
C ALA A 90 21.88 -24.78 26.63
N PHE A 91 21.94 -24.41 25.34
CA PHE A 91 21.66 -25.27 24.19
C PHE A 91 22.75 -25.19 23.14
N GLN A 92 23.34 -26.32 22.75
CA GLN A 92 24.39 -26.41 21.74
C GLN A 92 24.16 -27.60 20.83
N ASN A 93 24.51 -27.48 19.54
CA ASN A 93 24.47 -28.56 18.55
C ASN A 93 23.14 -29.37 18.54
N LEU A 94 22.01 -28.63 18.65
CA LEU A 94 20.69 -29.23 18.84
C LEU A 94 19.96 -29.28 17.49
N THR A 95 19.49 -30.46 17.11
CA THR A 95 18.61 -30.62 15.94
C THR A 95 17.21 -31.03 16.43
N ILE A 96 16.22 -30.16 16.15
CA ILE A 96 14.81 -30.42 16.44
C ILE A 96 14.03 -30.34 15.14
N HIS A 97 13.19 -31.33 14.88
CA HIS A 97 12.36 -31.35 13.68
C HIS A 97 11.01 -32.05 13.94
N GLY A 98 10.11 -31.95 12.98
CA GLY A 98 8.79 -32.59 13.04
C GLY A 98 7.66 -31.61 13.35
N LYS A 99 6.42 -32.12 13.30
CA LYS A 99 5.22 -31.38 13.67
C LYS A 99 5.11 -31.26 15.20
N GLY A 100 4.59 -30.13 15.67
CA GLY A 100 4.43 -29.79 17.07
C GLY A 100 5.05 -28.43 17.40
N ASN A 101 4.87 -27.95 18.62
CA ASN A 101 5.41 -26.67 19.07
C ASN A 101 6.68 -26.86 19.89
N LEU A 102 7.60 -25.92 19.77
CA LEU A 102 8.86 -25.91 20.51
C LEU A 102 8.91 -24.65 21.40
N ALA A 103 9.14 -24.84 22.69
CA ALA A 103 9.38 -23.77 23.65
C ALA A 103 10.66 -24.05 24.46
N LEU A 104 11.66 -23.17 24.34
CA LEU A 104 12.91 -23.25 25.06
C LEU A 104 13.09 -21.97 25.89
N THR A 105 13.28 -22.12 27.21
CA THR A 105 13.42 -21.00 28.15
C THR A 105 14.65 -21.19 29.05
N VAL A 106 15.46 -20.14 29.12
CA VAL A 106 16.58 -20.05 30.08
C VAL A 106 16.26 -18.96 31.10
N THR A 107 16.42 -19.33 32.39
CA THR A 107 16.08 -18.48 33.54
C THR A 107 17.29 -18.06 34.38
N GLY A 108 18.46 -18.68 34.18
CA GLY A 108 19.68 -18.39 34.90
C GLY A 108 20.21 -16.98 34.68
N LYS A 109 21.01 -16.51 35.65
CA LYS A 109 21.62 -15.19 35.57
C LYS A 109 22.89 -15.29 34.71
N ASP A 110 23.06 -14.30 33.80
CA ASP A 110 24.22 -14.17 32.91
C ASP A 110 24.45 -15.40 31.99
N GLN A 111 23.41 -16.18 31.74
CA GLN A 111 23.46 -17.36 30.88
C GLN A 111 22.90 -17.10 29.50
N MET A 112 23.50 -17.66 28.48
CA MET A 112 23.09 -17.60 27.09
C MET A 112 22.14 -18.76 26.79
N ALA A 113 21.00 -18.49 26.15
CA ALA A 113 20.05 -19.54 25.83
C ALA A 113 20.59 -20.47 24.73
N PHE A 114 20.99 -19.89 23.61
CA PHE A 114 21.49 -20.60 22.44
C PHE A 114 22.91 -20.17 22.09
N GLY A 115 23.86 -21.08 22.23
CA GLY A 115 25.18 -20.97 21.62
C GLY A 115 25.16 -21.59 20.22
N VAL A 116 25.70 -20.90 19.27
CA VAL A 116 25.77 -21.38 17.91
C VAL A 116 27.17 -21.94 17.64
N ASP A 117 27.42 -23.11 18.15
CA ASP A 117 28.60 -23.91 17.80
C ASP A 117 28.20 -25.00 16.80
N SER A 118 28.77 -24.98 15.64
CA SER A 118 28.72 -26.05 14.62
C SER A 118 27.40 -26.76 14.34
N GLY A 119 26.35 -26.03 13.87
CA GLY A 119 25.29 -26.66 13.07
C GLY A 119 23.99 -27.01 13.77
N SER A 120 23.46 -26.16 14.64
CA SER A 120 22.10 -26.32 15.20
C SER A 120 21.00 -26.06 14.19
N SER A 121 19.92 -26.84 14.26
CA SER A 121 18.74 -26.70 13.39
C SER A 121 17.45 -26.90 14.17
N LEU A 122 16.54 -25.92 14.12
CA LEU A 122 15.24 -25.93 14.78
C LEU A 122 14.13 -25.84 13.76
N LYS A 123 13.28 -26.86 13.69
CA LYS A 123 12.11 -26.84 12.79
C LYS A 123 10.88 -27.42 13.50
N ALA A 124 9.85 -26.59 13.68
CA ALA A 124 8.59 -26.93 14.37
C ALA A 124 7.40 -26.20 13.77
N ASP A 125 6.18 -26.44 14.26
CA ASP A 125 5.01 -25.68 13.80
C ASP A 125 5.08 -24.23 14.33
N ASN A 126 5.42 -24.06 15.62
CA ASN A 126 5.76 -22.78 16.22
C ASN A 126 6.99 -22.91 17.10
N ILE A 127 7.77 -21.85 17.23
CA ILE A 127 9.03 -21.84 17.99
C ILE A 127 9.03 -20.64 18.93
N ALA A 128 9.24 -20.88 20.22
CA ALA A 128 9.42 -19.86 21.23
C ALA A 128 10.78 -20.02 21.93
N LEU A 129 11.65 -19.05 21.79
CA LEU A 129 12.96 -19.00 22.44
C LEU A 129 12.98 -17.84 23.42
N THR A 130 13.26 -18.08 24.70
CA THR A 130 13.24 -17.07 25.74
C THR A 130 14.46 -17.13 26.62
N SER A 131 15.11 -15.98 26.83
CA SER A 131 16.10 -15.78 27.87
C SER A 131 15.64 -14.73 28.87
N LYS A 132 15.65 -15.05 30.18
CA LYS A 132 15.23 -14.08 31.20
C LYS A 132 16.38 -13.18 31.68
N ASN A 133 17.63 -13.62 31.62
CA ASN A 133 18.73 -12.89 32.22
C ASN A 133 19.98 -12.75 31.32
N GLY A 134 20.00 -13.34 30.12
CA GLY A 134 21.14 -13.31 29.21
C GLY A 134 20.66 -13.16 27.75
N PHE A 135 21.55 -13.38 26.80
CA PHE A 135 21.25 -13.42 25.39
C PHE A 135 20.35 -14.62 25.07
N CYS A 136 19.37 -14.45 24.14
CA CYS A 136 18.60 -15.61 23.73
C CYS A 136 19.36 -16.41 22.65
N ILE A 137 19.90 -15.75 21.63
CA ILE A 137 20.79 -16.34 20.64
C ILE A 137 22.11 -15.60 20.69
N TRP A 138 23.21 -16.31 20.88
CA TRP A 138 24.57 -15.78 20.86
C TRP A 138 25.45 -16.62 19.95
N SER A 139 26.21 -15.98 19.11
CA SER A 139 27.26 -16.63 18.34
C SER A 139 28.58 -15.92 18.56
N GLU A 140 29.64 -16.66 18.91
CA GLU A 140 30.93 -16.08 19.25
C GLU A 140 32.05 -16.52 18.33
N ASP A 141 31.93 -17.63 17.60
CA ASP A 141 33.08 -18.23 16.92
C ASP A 141 32.91 -18.41 15.41
N ASN A 142 34.06 -18.60 14.74
CA ASN A 142 34.19 -18.79 13.33
C ASN A 142 33.55 -20.11 12.86
N GLY A 143 32.68 -20.04 11.86
CA GLY A 143 32.14 -21.19 11.16
C GLY A 143 30.84 -21.78 11.73
N THR A 144 30.15 -21.07 12.62
CA THR A 144 28.90 -21.56 13.23
C THR A 144 27.69 -21.30 12.35
N LYS A 145 26.77 -22.26 12.30
CA LYS A 145 25.51 -22.19 11.55
C LYS A 145 24.32 -22.52 12.43
N LEU A 146 23.31 -21.63 12.44
CA LEU A 146 22.01 -21.87 13.06
C LEU A 146 20.90 -21.69 12.03
N ASP A 147 20.10 -22.73 11.84
CA ASP A 147 18.91 -22.69 10.99
C ASP A 147 17.65 -22.78 11.88
N ILE A 148 16.75 -21.81 11.76
CA ILE A 148 15.45 -21.78 12.45
C ILE A 148 14.36 -21.64 11.40
N ALA A 149 13.39 -22.56 11.38
CA ALA A 149 12.29 -22.53 10.42
C ALA A 149 11.01 -23.10 11.00
N THR A 150 9.86 -22.70 10.49
CA THR A 150 8.60 -23.38 10.77
C THR A 150 8.23 -24.41 9.71
N ASN A 151 7.30 -25.30 10.02
CA ASN A 151 6.82 -26.31 9.06
C ASN A 151 5.85 -25.71 8.03
N ASP A 152 5.14 -24.65 8.39
CA ASP A 152 4.16 -23.96 7.54
C ASP A 152 4.48 -22.47 7.45
N PRO A 153 5.05 -21.97 6.35
CA PRO A 153 5.41 -20.56 6.19
C PRO A 153 4.22 -19.61 6.19
N THR A 154 2.99 -20.12 6.10
CA THR A 154 1.77 -19.30 6.09
C THR A 154 1.11 -19.16 7.46
N LYS A 155 1.53 -19.96 8.46
CA LYS A 155 0.93 -20.00 9.80
C LYS A 155 1.93 -19.97 10.93
N GLY A 156 3.14 -20.51 10.72
CA GLY A 156 4.13 -20.70 11.76
C GLY A 156 4.62 -19.40 12.39
N ILE A 157 4.74 -19.39 13.70
CA ILE A 157 5.19 -18.24 14.48
C ILE A 157 6.54 -18.57 15.12
N ILE A 158 7.47 -17.62 15.04
CA ILE A 158 8.74 -17.67 15.76
C ILE A 158 8.82 -16.49 16.72
N ASP A 159 8.92 -16.74 18.01
CA ASP A 159 9.09 -15.74 19.05
C ASP A 159 10.48 -15.89 19.69
N ILE A 160 11.31 -14.84 19.62
CA ILE A 160 12.64 -14.77 20.21
C ILE A 160 12.69 -13.60 21.18
N LYS A 161 12.86 -13.87 22.45
CA LYS A 161 12.76 -12.87 23.51
C LYS A 161 13.90 -12.92 24.51
N SER A 162 14.46 -11.74 24.81
CA SER A 162 15.35 -11.52 25.95
C SER A 162 14.80 -10.44 26.88
N THR A 163 15.12 -10.52 28.20
CA THR A 163 14.76 -9.45 29.14
C THR A 163 15.94 -8.62 29.60
N ASN A 164 17.16 -9.12 29.52
CA ASN A 164 18.33 -8.43 30.06
C ASN A 164 19.42 -8.11 29.06
N GLU A 165 19.48 -8.82 27.92
CA GLU A 165 20.49 -8.65 26.89
C GLU A 165 19.84 -8.62 25.50
N ALA A 166 20.59 -8.75 24.39
CA ALA A 166 20.02 -8.87 23.07
C ALA A 166 19.23 -10.17 22.93
N ALA A 167 18.15 -10.10 22.14
CA ALA A 167 17.44 -11.32 21.78
C ALA A 167 18.27 -12.14 20.77
N ILE A 168 18.89 -11.49 19.79
CA ILE A 168 19.83 -12.11 18.85
C ILE A 168 21.13 -11.29 18.87
N TYR A 169 22.24 -11.95 19.22
CA TYR A 169 23.58 -11.37 19.13
C TYR A 169 24.44 -12.21 18.19
N VAL A 170 24.83 -11.62 17.07
CA VAL A 170 25.70 -12.28 16.09
C VAL A 170 27.10 -11.68 16.19
N TYR A 171 28.06 -12.49 16.57
CA TYR A 171 29.47 -12.11 16.65
C TYR A 171 30.32 -13.14 15.89
N GLY A 172 31.45 -12.69 15.35
CA GLY A 172 32.37 -13.58 14.62
C GLY A 172 32.27 -13.47 13.10
N THR A 173 33.28 -14.00 12.41
CA THR A 173 33.55 -13.71 11.00
C THR A 173 32.86 -14.69 10.04
N GLU A 174 32.66 -15.94 10.41
CA GLU A 174 32.10 -16.98 9.58
C GLU A 174 30.75 -17.51 10.10
N THR A 175 30.18 -16.83 11.06
CA THR A 175 28.87 -17.18 11.62
C THR A 175 27.76 -16.93 10.62
N LYS A 176 26.82 -17.88 10.54
CA LYS A 176 25.64 -17.76 9.70
C LYS A 176 24.37 -18.15 10.45
N ILE A 177 23.44 -17.22 10.58
CA ILE A 177 22.12 -17.47 11.17
C ILE A 177 21.07 -17.29 10.07
N ASN A 178 20.25 -18.32 9.84
CA ASN A 178 19.12 -18.28 8.91
C ASN A 178 17.81 -18.50 9.69
N ILE A 179 16.87 -17.58 9.55
CA ILE A 179 15.51 -17.71 10.11
C ILE A 179 14.56 -17.66 8.91
N THR A 180 13.90 -18.79 8.65
CA THR A 180 13.15 -18.96 7.39
C THR A 180 11.77 -19.59 7.59
N ASP A 181 10.95 -19.56 6.56
CA ASP A 181 9.68 -20.31 6.48
C ASP A 181 8.69 -20.00 7.63
N PHE A 182 8.52 -18.76 8.00
CA PHE A 182 7.58 -18.31 9.03
C PHE A 182 6.49 -17.38 8.45
N ALA A 183 5.31 -17.38 9.06
CA ALA A 183 4.28 -16.36 8.84
C ALA A 183 4.57 -15.09 9.64
N VAL A 184 5.00 -15.26 10.90
CA VAL A 184 5.35 -14.17 11.81
C VAL A 184 6.63 -14.50 12.56
N LEU A 185 7.56 -13.54 12.60
CA LEU A 185 8.75 -13.56 13.45
C LEU A 185 8.71 -12.35 14.40
N ASN A 186 8.69 -12.58 15.69
CA ASN A 186 8.82 -11.56 16.71
C ASN A 186 10.19 -11.68 17.38
N VAL A 187 10.96 -10.59 17.38
CA VAL A 187 12.23 -10.50 18.09
C VAL A 187 12.17 -9.31 19.03
N SER A 188 12.25 -9.55 20.33
CA SER A 188 12.03 -8.49 21.32
C SER A 188 12.99 -8.53 22.49
N THR A 189 13.29 -7.35 23.03
CA THR A 189 14.03 -7.18 24.28
C THR A 189 13.47 -6.08 25.16
N THR A 190 13.62 -6.23 26.48
CA THR A 190 13.28 -5.19 27.46
C THR A 190 14.54 -4.67 28.18
N SER A 191 15.72 -5.02 27.70
CA SER A 191 17.00 -4.75 28.33
C SER A 191 17.41 -3.28 28.34
N VAL A 192 18.05 -2.82 29.41
CA VAL A 192 18.74 -1.51 29.53
C VAL A 192 20.24 -1.61 29.29
N ASN A 193 20.80 -2.83 29.20
CA ASN A 193 22.24 -3.05 29.08
C ASN A 193 22.78 -2.58 27.72
N ASN A 194 24.09 -2.43 27.61
CA ASN A 194 24.74 -1.92 26.38
C ASN A 194 24.49 -2.80 25.15
N HIS A 195 24.22 -4.08 25.33
CA HIS A 195 23.89 -5.04 24.27
C HIS A 195 22.39 -5.36 24.19
N GLY A 196 21.55 -4.60 24.89
CA GLY A 196 20.10 -4.83 24.98
C GLY A 196 19.31 -4.43 23.74
N ASN A 197 19.72 -4.88 22.58
CA ASN A 197 19.02 -4.67 21.30
C ASN A 197 18.18 -5.90 20.95
N ALA A 198 17.10 -5.75 20.19
CA ALA A 198 16.40 -6.95 19.72
C ALA A 198 17.34 -7.79 18.84
N ILE A 199 18.02 -7.15 17.88
CA ILE A 199 19.11 -7.76 17.11
C ILE A 199 20.37 -6.89 17.22
N ASN A 200 21.45 -7.48 17.64
CA ASN A 200 22.77 -6.88 17.63
C ASN A 200 23.70 -7.75 16.77
N GLN A 201 24.06 -7.26 15.62
CA GLN A 201 24.98 -7.95 14.72
C GLN A 201 26.33 -7.26 14.72
N ASN A 202 27.36 -8.02 15.08
CA ASN A 202 28.74 -7.57 15.11
C ASN A 202 29.63 -8.58 14.36
N GLY A 203 29.49 -8.60 13.05
CA GLY A 203 30.09 -9.57 12.14
C GLY A 203 29.13 -10.65 11.65
N GLY A 204 29.62 -11.56 10.81
CA GLY A 204 28.86 -12.70 10.31
C GLY A 204 27.70 -12.39 9.36
N GLU A 205 26.89 -13.39 9.06
CA GLU A 205 25.76 -13.32 8.13
C GLU A 205 24.45 -13.65 8.84
N LEU A 206 23.46 -12.76 8.76
CA LEU A 206 22.11 -12.96 9.25
C LEU A 206 21.11 -12.88 8.09
N ASN A 207 20.40 -13.98 7.84
CA ASN A 207 19.39 -14.08 6.79
C ASN A 207 18.02 -14.35 7.41
N ILE A 208 17.06 -13.46 7.17
CA ILE A 208 15.68 -13.59 7.62
C ILE A 208 14.78 -13.59 6.37
N SER A 209 14.05 -14.69 6.15
CA SER A 209 13.22 -14.87 4.96
C SER A 209 11.87 -15.50 5.31
N GLY A 210 10.77 -14.78 5.09
CA GLY A 210 9.43 -15.27 5.42
C GLY A 210 8.34 -14.22 5.34
N GLY A 211 7.38 -14.35 6.24
CA GLY A 211 6.24 -13.45 6.34
C GLY A 211 6.57 -12.11 6.98
N LYS A 212 5.88 -11.79 8.06
CA LYS A 212 6.03 -10.50 8.78
C LYS A 212 7.08 -10.61 9.88
N VAL A 213 7.88 -9.58 10.01
CA VAL A 213 8.91 -9.46 11.06
C VAL A 213 8.63 -8.24 11.92
N TYR A 214 8.63 -8.45 13.24
CA TYR A 214 8.51 -7.41 14.24
C TYR A 214 9.76 -7.40 15.12
N LEU A 215 10.55 -6.35 15.02
CA LEU A 215 11.70 -6.11 15.87
C LEU A 215 11.33 -5.04 16.89
N SER A 216 11.39 -5.34 18.18
CA SER A 216 11.02 -4.38 19.21
C SER A 216 12.03 -4.33 20.37
N SER A 217 12.27 -3.11 20.84
CA SER A 217 13.05 -2.87 22.05
C SER A 217 12.37 -1.81 22.92
N ASP A 218 12.15 -2.14 24.20
CA ASP A 218 11.48 -1.21 25.12
C ASP A 218 12.39 -0.10 25.65
N LYS A 219 13.70 -0.20 25.48
CA LYS A 219 14.64 0.75 26.11
C LYS A 219 15.88 1.09 25.29
N ARG A 220 16.11 0.36 24.19
CA ARG A 220 17.31 0.51 23.35
C ARG A 220 16.97 0.41 21.87
N THR A 221 18.00 0.32 21.02
CA THR A 221 17.91 0.06 19.59
C THR A 221 17.22 -1.28 19.31
N ALA A 222 16.31 -1.34 18.35
CA ALA A 222 15.72 -2.62 17.97
C ALA A 222 16.67 -3.42 17.06
N PHE A 223 17.33 -2.75 16.10
CA PHE A 223 18.29 -3.39 15.20
C PHE A 223 19.59 -2.59 15.12
N VAL A 224 20.73 -3.25 15.30
CA VAL A 224 22.05 -2.65 15.04
C VAL A 224 22.96 -3.61 14.27
N SER A 225 23.57 -3.09 13.21
CA SER A 225 24.63 -3.76 12.44
C SER A 225 25.95 -3.01 12.63
N GLN A 226 26.98 -3.76 13.03
CA GLN A 226 28.34 -3.29 13.26
C GLN A 226 29.32 -4.27 12.57
N ALA A 227 30.57 -3.92 12.37
CA ALA A 227 31.59 -4.84 11.88
C ALA A 227 32.37 -5.43 13.05
N ALA A 228 32.65 -6.73 13.03
CA ALA A 228 33.57 -7.35 14.00
C ALA A 228 35.00 -6.81 13.80
N ASN A 229 35.42 -6.63 12.57
CA ASN A 229 36.66 -5.96 12.16
C ASN A 229 36.55 -5.55 10.67
N ALA A 230 37.56 -4.85 10.14
CA ALA A 230 37.56 -4.37 8.75
C ALA A 230 37.55 -5.51 7.69
N GLU A 231 38.12 -6.65 8.00
CA GLU A 231 38.24 -7.79 7.07
C GLU A 231 36.94 -8.61 7.00
N HIS A 232 36.08 -8.52 8.03
CA HIS A 232 34.87 -9.32 8.19
C HIS A 232 33.66 -8.47 8.57
N PRO A 233 33.12 -7.69 7.62
CA PRO A 233 31.94 -6.86 7.84
C PRO A 233 30.69 -7.73 8.08
N SER A 234 29.74 -7.18 8.81
CA SER A 234 28.40 -7.76 8.97
C SER A 234 27.64 -7.79 7.67
N LYS A 235 26.85 -8.85 7.46
CA LYS A 235 25.89 -8.91 6.36
C LYS A 235 24.53 -9.34 6.86
N THR A 236 23.53 -8.48 6.69
CA THR A 236 22.15 -8.79 7.05
C THR A 236 21.24 -8.71 5.83
N THR A 237 20.39 -9.72 5.66
CA THR A 237 19.40 -9.73 4.58
C THR A 237 18.02 -10.05 5.15
N PHE A 238 17.07 -9.15 4.94
CA PHE A 238 15.65 -9.37 5.15
C PHE A 238 14.97 -9.57 3.79
N ASN A 239 14.38 -10.75 3.56
CA ASN A 239 13.54 -11.08 2.41
C ASN A 239 12.16 -11.46 2.94
N VAL A 240 11.33 -10.47 3.24
CA VAL A 240 10.10 -10.65 4.03
C VAL A 240 8.93 -9.89 3.41
N SER A 241 7.70 -10.25 3.77
CA SER A 241 6.56 -9.47 3.31
C SER A 241 6.49 -8.10 4.01
N GLU A 242 6.71 -8.07 5.31
CA GLU A 242 6.70 -6.82 6.09
C GLU A 242 7.82 -6.85 7.13
N LEU A 243 8.52 -5.72 7.31
CA LEU A 243 9.48 -5.48 8.37
C LEU A 243 9.05 -4.29 9.22
N HIS A 244 8.76 -4.53 10.47
CA HIS A 244 8.38 -3.51 11.45
C HIS A 244 9.45 -3.41 12.53
N VAL A 245 10.00 -2.21 12.72
CA VAL A 245 11.02 -1.91 13.70
C VAL A 245 10.49 -0.83 14.64
N ASP A 246 10.33 -1.17 15.91
CA ASP A 246 9.84 -0.24 16.94
C ASP A 246 10.80 -0.23 18.13
N ALA A 247 11.29 0.95 18.47
CA ALA A 247 12.15 1.15 19.61
C ALA A 247 11.60 2.27 20.51
N ASN A 248 11.35 1.91 21.76
CA ASN A 248 11.08 2.88 22.82
C ASN A 248 12.37 3.15 23.57
N ILE A 249 13.07 4.24 23.21
CA ILE A 249 14.41 4.50 23.72
C ILE A 249 14.32 5.29 25.02
N ASN A 250 14.75 4.67 26.12
CA ASN A 250 14.81 5.27 27.43
C ASN A 250 16.18 4.97 28.07
N LEU A 251 17.18 5.74 27.68
CA LEU A 251 18.54 5.58 28.19
C LEU A 251 18.67 6.28 29.54
N PRO A 252 19.25 5.62 30.57
CA PRO A 252 19.64 6.30 31.80
C PRO A 252 20.65 7.42 31.48
N GLU A 253 20.67 8.47 32.30
CA GLU A 253 21.72 9.49 32.21
C GLU A 253 23.06 8.81 32.48
N ASP A 254 23.96 8.83 31.51
CA ASP A 254 25.32 8.36 31.72
C ASP A 254 26.07 9.40 32.57
N GLU A 255 26.71 8.94 33.61
CA GLU A 255 27.56 9.77 34.51
C GLU A 255 28.71 10.40 33.75
N ASP A 256 29.10 9.91 32.57
CA ASP A 256 30.27 10.33 31.80
C ASP A 256 29.97 11.27 30.62
N GLY A 257 28.71 11.66 30.39
CA GLY A 257 28.34 12.63 29.31
C GLY A 257 28.66 12.16 27.89
N ILE A 258 28.80 10.85 27.66
CA ILE A 258 29.02 10.30 26.33
C ILE A 258 27.71 10.37 25.54
N GLU A 259 27.66 11.24 24.52
CA GLU A 259 26.60 11.30 23.56
C GLU A 259 26.48 9.97 22.80
N ARG A 260 25.60 9.06 23.23
CA ARG A 260 25.33 7.83 22.51
C ARG A 260 24.35 8.13 21.37
N LYS A 261 24.88 8.08 20.16
CA LYS A 261 24.09 8.16 18.92
C LYS A 261 23.31 6.88 18.77
N THR A 262 22.02 6.91 19.07
CA THR A 262 21.15 5.72 19.15
C THR A 262 20.00 5.88 18.16
N GLY A 263 19.70 4.83 17.41
CA GLY A 263 18.58 4.80 16.48
C GLY A 263 17.75 3.54 16.63
N ALA A 264 16.48 3.54 16.23
CA ALA A 264 15.66 2.33 16.23
C ALA A 264 16.24 1.27 15.29
N PHE A 265 16.67 1.71 14.10
CA PHE A 265 17.38 0.89 13.11
C PHE A 265 18.72 1.55 12.81
N THR A 266 19.80 0.91 13.21
CA THR A 266 21.15 1.46 13.13
C THR A 266 22.06 0.60 12.26
N VAL A 267 22.77 1.24 11.31
CA VAL A 267 23.81 0.62 10.50
C VAL A 267 25.10 1.40 10.70
N SER A 268 26.07 0.81 11.40
CA SER A 268 27.37 1.45 11.66
C SER A 268 28.52 0.80 10.91
N ALA A 269 28.32 -0.38 10.35
CA ALA A 269 29.21 -1.03 9.41
C ALA A 269 28.49 -2.18 8.69
N GLY A 270 29.13 -2.71 7.64
CA GLY A 270 28.65 -3.86 6.89
C GLY A 270 27.48 -3.55 5.96
N ASP A 271 26.92 -4.61 5.40
CA ASP A 271 25.88 -4.55 4.39
C ASP A 271 24.53 -4.98 4.96
N VAL A 272 23.55 -4.09 4.94
CA VAL A 272 22.18 -4.39 5.33
C VAL A 272 21.26 -4.24 4.11
N THR A 273 20.55 -5.31 3.76
CA THR A 273 19.57 -5.33 2.67
C THR A 273 18.19 -5.65 3.22
N VAL A 274 17.22 -4.80 2.90
CA VAL A 274 15.80 -4.98 3.21
C VAL A 274 15.03 -5.10 1.91
N ASN A 275 14.47 -6.27 1.64
CA ASN A 275 13.53 -6.54 0.56
C ASN A 275 12.19 -6.89 1.20
N ALA A 276 11.21 -6.00 1.10
CA ALA A 276 9.91 -6.16 1.71
C ALA A 276 8.81 -5.42 0.92
N ASP A 277 7.55 -5.82 1.08
CA ASP A 277 6.46 -4.97 0.59
C ASP A 277 6.32 -3.73 1.47
N VAL A 278 6.41 -3.90 2.79
CA VAL A 278 6.31 -2.83 3.77
C VAL A 278 7.51 -2.83 4.71
N PHE A 279 8.15 -1.67 4.85
CA PHE A 279 9.18 -1.42 5.84
C PHE A 279 8.79 -0.23 6.72
N THR A 280 8.65 -0.45 8.02
CA THR A 280 8.37 0.64 8.98
C THR A 280 9.45 0.72 10.04
N VAL A 281 9.87 1.94 10.34
CA VAL A 281 10.78 2.22 11.44
C VAL A 281 10.17 3.30 12.30
N LYS A 282 10.03 3.01 13.59
CA LYS A 282 9.49 3.96 14.55
C LYS A 282 10.39 4.04 15.78
N VAL A 283 10.63 5.26 16.21
CA VAL A 283 11.25 5.54 17.48
C VAL A 283 10.30 6.32 18.37
N THR A 284 10.21 5.92 19.63
CA THR A 284 9.53 6.67 20.69
C THR A 284 10.56 7.08 21.71
N GLU A 285 10.57 8.36 22.07
CA GLU A 285 11.48 8.92 23.05
C GLU A 285 10.77 9.16 24.37
N SER A 286 11.43 8.88 25.49
CA SER A 286 10.93 9.32 26.79
C SER A 286 11.13 10.84 26.96
N GLU A 287 10.29 11.48 27.76
CA GLU A 287 10.41 12.92 28.09
C GLU A 287 11.79 13.30 28.65
N THR A 288 12.47 12.37 29.31
CA THR A 288 13.79 12.57 29.90
C THR A 288 14.92 12.56 28.86
N ASN A 289 14.68 12.05 27.66
CA ASN A 289 15.69 11.86 26.61
C ASN A 289 15.61 12.87 25.46
N LYS A 290 14.72 13.86 25.52
CA LYS A 290 14.53 14.89 24.47
C LYS A 290 15.77 15.72 24.11
N LYS A 291 16.86 15.62 24.85
CA LYS A 291 18.14 16.28 24.60
C LYS A 291 19.20 15.39 23.94
N LYS A 292 18.89 14.13 23.66
CA LYS A 292 19.84 13.16 23.08
C LYS A 292 19.56 12.99 21.60
N ASP A 293 20.58 12.83 20.77
CA ASP A 293 20.47 12.55 19.33
C ASP A 293 19.89 11.14 19.11
N ILE A 294 18.59 10.99 19.28
CA ILE A 294 17.85 9.75 19.03
C ILE A 294 17.19 9.83 17.66
N SER A 295 17.34 8.80 16.84
CA SER A 295 16.80 8.76 15.47
C SER A 295 16.02 7.47 15.22
N ALA A 296 15.12 7.48 14.26
CA ALA A 296 14.50 6.26 13.78
C ALA A 296 15.48 5.45 12.93
N LEU A 297 16.08 6.08 11.94
CA LEU A 297 17.11 5.47 11.09
C LEU A 297 18.44 6.17 11.29
N ASN A 298 19.46 5.42 11.67
CA ASN A 298 20.79 5.95 11.97
C ASN A 298 21.88 5.21 11.20
N ILE A 299 22.64 5.95 10.40
CA ILE A 299 23.74 5.42 9.60
C ILE A 299 24.99 6.24 9.89
N TYR A 300 25.97 5.62 10.49
CA TYR A 300 27.19 6.32 10.89
C TYR A 300 28.41 5.41 10.85
N ASP A 301 29.57 5.99 10.77
CA ASP A 301 30.84 5.28 10.85
C ASP A 301 31.09 4.88 12.31
N GLY A 302 31.11 3.58 12.57
CA GLY A 302 31.34 3.02 13.91
C GLY A 302 32.69 3.48 14.50
N GLN A 303 32.71 3.85 15.77
CA GLN A 303 33.93 4.34 16.46
C GLN A 303 35.02 3.27 16.70
N SER A 304 34.90 2.09 16.14
CA SER A 304 35.98 1.11 16.18
C SER A 304 37.08 1.55 15.22
N ALA A 305 38.19 2.01 15.75
CA ALA A 305 39.35 2.48 15.01
C ALA A 305 39.99 1.41 14.06
N SER A 306 39.36 0.27 13.92
CA SER A 306 39.82 -0.89 13.14
C SER A 306 38.90 -1.26 11.97
N SER A 307 37.76 -0.61 11.75
CA SER A 307 36.86 -0.97 10.63
C SER A 307 36.87 0.12 9.55
N ASP A 308 37.57 -0.13 8.44
CA ASP A 308 37.54 0.68 7.21
C ASP A 308 36.29 0.38 6.35
N SER A 309 35.33 -0.41 6.81
CA SER A 309 34.12 -0.76 6.05
C SER A 309 33.02 0.28 6.25
N ASP A 310 32.80 1.10 5.25
CA ASP A 310 31.64 2.01 5.21
C ASP A 310 30.32 1.25 5.35
N PRO A 311 29.37 1.74 6.16
CA PRO A 311 28.03 1.13 6.24
C PRO A 311 27.29 1.23 4.90
N VAL A 312 26.65 0.13 4.52
CA VAL A 312 25.80 0.07 3.31
C VAL A 312 24.38 -0.34 3.70
N LEU A 313 23.42 0.47 3.33
CA LEU A 313 22.00 0.16 3.49
C LEU A 313 21.31 0.14 2.13
N THR A 314 20.67 -0.99 1.81
CA THR A 314 19.82 -1.11 0.63
C THR A 314 18.38 -1.47 1.05
N VAL A 315 17.43 -0.64 0.67
CA VAL A 315 16.00 -0.85 0.94
C VAL A 315 15.25 -0.91 -0.39
N ASN A 316 14.55 -2.01 -0.63
CA ASN A 316 13.71 -2.22 -1.81
C ASN A 316 12.29 -2.58 -1.31
N THR A 317 11.33 -1.67 -1.47
CA THR A 317 9.99 -1.82 -0.89
C THR A 317 8.91 -1.19 -1.77
N LYS A 318 7.66 -1.60 -1.57
CA LYS A 318 6.50 -0.84 -2.08
C LYS A 318 6.22 0.36 -1.17
N LYS A 319 6.33 0.18 0.14
CA LYS A 319 6.12 1.24 1.12
C LYS A 319 7.20 1.25 2.19
N THR A 320 7.82 2.42 2.37
CA THR A 320 8.69 2.70 3.51
C THR A 320 8.10 3.84 4.34
N ALA A 321 7.91 3.63 5.65
CA ALA A 321 7.43 4.65 6.56
C ALA A 321 8.36 4.78 7.77
N ILE A 322 8.88 5.98 7.99
CA ILE A 322 9.81 6.28 9.07
C ILE A 322 9.19 7.35 9.97
N THR A 323 9.08 7.04 11.27
CA THR A 323 8.60 7.96 12.30
C THR A 323 9.71 8.21 13.31
N GLY A 324 10.23 9.41 13.31
CA GLY A 324 11.43 9.85 13.98
C GLY A 324 12.51 10.28 12.98
N ASP A 325 13.62 10.82 13.45
CA ASP A 325 14.66 11.40 12.63
C ASP A 325 15.40 10.37 11.78
N VAL A 326 15.85 10.80 10.62
CA VAL A 326 16.74 10.05 9.73
C VAL A 326 18.10 10.72 9.72
N VAL A 327 19.11 10.01 10.16
CA VAL A 327 20.47 10.53 10.29
C VAL A 327 21.45 9.66 9.51
N ALA A 328 22.13 10.23 8.52
CA ALA A 328 23.20 9.58 7.78
C ALA A 328 24.49 10.41 7.90
N LYS A 329 25.50 9.88 8.59
CA LYS A 329 26.79 10.55 8.84
C LYS A 329 27.92 9.97 7.99
N ALA A 330 27.79 8.74 7.51
CA ALA A 330 28.77 8.05 6.66
C ALA A 330 28.10 6.99 5.79
N GLY A 331 28.86 6.37 4.89
CA GLY A 331 28.46 5.23 4.10
C GLY A 331 27.52 5.52 2.94
N THR A 332 26.95 4.46 2.42
CA THR A 332 26.06 4.52 1.24
C THR A 332 24.69 3.91 1.55
N SER A 333 23.63 4.69 1.33
CA SER A 333 22.26 4.24 1.52
C SER A 333 21.46 4.41 0.24
N THR A 334 20.78 3.35 -0.16
CA THR A 334 19.88 3.34 -1.31
C THR A 334 18.49 2.93 -0.85
N ILE A 335 17.54 3.85 -0.89
CA ILE A 335 16.14 3.57 -0.56
C ILE A 335 15.31 3.67 -1.84
N LYS A 336 14.86 2.51 -2.33
CA LYS A 336 13.94 2.37 -3.46
C LYS A 336 12.58 1.96 -2.90
N SER A 337 11.66 2.89 -2.85
CA SER A 337 10.30 2.68 -2.36
C SER A 337 9.31 3.33 -3.32
N GLU A 338 8.21 2.65 -3.64
CA GLU A 338 7.13 3.26 -4.43
C GLU A 338 6.46 4.39 -3.63
N THR A 339 6.27 4.18 -2.32
CA THR A 339 5.79 5.20 -1.39
C THR A 339 6.81 5.38 -0.26
N LEU A 340 7.35 6.58 -0.11
CA LEU A 340 8.26 6.94 0.97
C LEU A 340 7.62 7.99 1.88
N GLN A 341 7.48 7.67 3.16
CA GLN A 341 6.91 8.55 4.17
C GLN A 341 7.92 8.77 5.30
N VAL A 342 8.25 10.02 5.58
CA VAL A 342 9.14 10.38 6.68
C VAL A 342 8.47 11.44 7.54
N THR A 343 8.31 11.17 8.83
CA THR A 343 7.87 12.11 9.85
C THR A 343 8.98 12.25 10.89
N GLY A 344 9.76 13.29 10.78
CA GLY A 344 10.97 13.57 11.57
C GLY A 344 11.98 14.36 10.74
N ASP A 345 13.06 14.75 11.36
CA ASP A 345 14.08 15.55 10.72
C ASP A 345 15.06 14.69 9.90
N LEU A 346 15.57 15.26 8.84
CA LEU A 346 16.50 14.60 7.93
C LEU A 346 17.87 15.25 8.01
N THR A 347 18.89 14.51 8.43
CA THR A 347 20.28 14.97 8.48
C THR A 347 21.18 14.05 7.68
N ILE A 348 21.78 14.55 6.59
CA ILE A 348 22.73 13.81 5.76
C ILE A 348 24.03 14.59 5.67
N GLN A 349 25.10 14.03 6.21
CA GLN A 349 26.40 14.67 6.28
C GLN A 349 27.30 14.33 5.07
N LYS A 350 28.35 15.11 4.85
CA LYS A 350 29.25 15.05 3.69
C LYS A 350 29.92 13.69 3.44
N LYS A 351 30.09 12.86 4.46
CA LYS A 351 30.68 11.51 4.34
C LYS A 351 29.65 10.44 3.97
N ALA A 352 28.36 10.78 3.95
CA ALA A 352 27.28 9.89 3.55
C ALA A 352 26.86 10.12 2.11
N SER A 353 26.39 9.06 1.46
CA SER A 353 25.63 9.11 0.22
C SER A 353 24.24 8.53 0.46
N MET A 354 23.21 9.37 0.45
CA MET A 354 21.81 8.97 0.68
C MET A 354 20.88 9.83 -0.16
N PRO A 355 20.82 9.62 -1.48
CA PRO A 355 19.81 10.27 -2.30
C PRO A 355 18.42 9.75 -1.95
N LEU A 356 17.46 10.66 -1.75
CA LEU A 356 16.09 10.31 -1.40
C LEU A 356 15.11 10.80 -2.46
N THR A 357 14.17 9.95 -2.84
CA THR A 357 13.10 10.28 -3.78
C THR A 357 11.74 10.01 -3.15
N PHE A 358 10.94 11.05 -3.05
CA PHE A 358 9.54 11.02 -2.66
C PHE A 358 8.71 11.15 -3.96
N SER A 359 7.92 10.14 -4.29
CA SER A 359 7.15 10.08 -5.52
C SER A 359 5.70 9.71 -5.24
N GLY A 360 4.77 10.40 -5.88
CA GLY A 360 3.33 10.18 -5.69
C GLY A 360 2.74 10.94 -4.49
N LYS A 361 1.44 11.14 -4.53
CA LYS A 361 0.68 11.92 -3.53
C LYS A 361 0.79 11.41 -2.09
N ASP A 362 1.06 10.12 -1.93
CA ASP A 362 1.18 9.47 -0.62
C ASP A 362 2.60 9.50 -0.05
N SER A 363 3.57 10.01 -0.82
CA SER A 363 4.95 10.19 -0.38
C SER A 363 5.16 11.59 0.19
N PHE A 364 5.76 11.67 1.37
CA PHE A 364 5.98 12.95 2.01
C PHE A 364 7.17 12.96 2.96
N LEU A 365 7.71 14.16 3.19
CA LEU A 365 8.60 14.48 4.30
C LEU A 365 7.94 15.53 5.19
N THR A 366 7.79 15.26 6.48
CA THR A 366 7.36 16.23 7.48
C THR A 366 8.49 16.42 8.49
N GLY A 367 9.23 17.50 8.38
CA GLY A 367 10.41 17.78 9.19
C GLY A 367 11.33 18.81 8.55
N GLN A 368 12.42 19.16 9.22
CA GLN A 368 13.52 19.92 8.61
C GLN A 368 14.41 18.99 7.78
N ALA A 369 15.20 19.56 6.88
CA ALA A 369 16.18 18.81 6.10
C ALA A 369 17.53 19.55 6.10
N ASN A 370 18.56 18.89 6.63
CA ASN A 370 19.93 19.37 6.63
C ASN A 370 20.81 18.39 5.86
N ILE A 371 21.04 18.69 4.59
CA ILE A 371 21.72 17.81 3.64
C ILE A 371 22.96 18.50 3.09
N GLU A 372 24.11 17.99 3.49
CA GLU A 372 25.40 18.49 3.02
C GLU A 372 25.77 17.90 1.66
N LYS A 373 26.56 18.63 0.90
CA LYS A 373 27.20 18.11 -0.30
C LYS A 373 28.11 16.94 0.05
N SER A 374 27.87 15.81 -0.61
CA SER A 374 28.71 14.63 -0.44
C SER A 374 30.14 14.87 -0.96
N THR A 375 31.11 14.16 -0.39
CA THR A 375 32.48 14.13 -0.93
C THR A 375 32.50 13.50 -2.32
N ALA A 376 33.44 13.88 -3.16
CA ALA A 376 33.45 13.54 -4.59
C ALA A 376 33.45 12.02 -4.90
N ASP A 377 33.89 11.20 -3.96
CA ASP A 377 33.97 9.73 -4.05
C ASP A 377 32.65 9.02 -3.65
N LYS A 378 31.69 9.73 -3.06
CA LYS A 378 30.46 9.13 -2.49
C LYS A 378 29.18 9.36 -3.35
N GLY A 379 29.23 10.19 -4.37
CA GLY A 379 28.03 10.55 -5.16
C GLY A 379 27.32 11.79 -4.62
N ASN A 380 26.07 11.99 -5.03
CA ASN A 380 25.32 13.20 -4.70
C ASN A 380 24.18 12.92 -3.69
N ASN A 381 24.10 13.76 -2.67
CA ASN A 381 22.97 13.80 -1.74
C ASN A 381 21.86 14.68 -2.35
N THR A 382 20.99 14.07 -3.15
CA THR A 382 19.88 14.76 -3.79
C THR A 382 18.57 14.43 -3.08
N LEU A 383 17.83 15.47 -2.72
CA LEU A 383 16.47 15.36 -2.21
C LEU A 383 15.49 15.63 -3.36
N THR A 384 14.69 14.64 -3.72
CA THR A 384 13.77 14.70 -4.87
C THR A 384 12.32 14.54 -4.43
N PHE A 385 11.47 15.47 -4.84
CA PHE A 385 10.01 15.38 -4.73
C PHE A 385 9.41 15.43 -6.12
N LYS A 386 8.53 14.46 -6.44
CA LYS A 386 7.87 14.38 -7.74
C LYS A 386 6.46 13.79 -7.63
N GLU A 387 5.65 13.97 -8.68
CA GLU A 387 4.33 13.34 -8.81
C GLU A 387 3.41 13.62 -7.61
N ASN A 388 3.26 14.89 -7.24
CA ASN A 388 2.45 15.39 -6.13
C ASN A 388 2.97 15.05 -4.72
N ALA A 389 4.21 14.59 -4.58
CA ALA A 389 4.83 14.43 -3.26
C ALA A 389 4.99 15.79 -2.55
N VAL A 390 4.97 15.76 -1.21
CA VAL A 390 4.98 16.97 -0.39
C VAL A 390 6.12 16.96 0.61
N TRP A 391 6.84 18.07 0.70
CA TRP A 391 7.72 18.35 1.83
C TRP A 391 7.10 19.42 2.72
N THR A 392 6.65 19.06 3.92
CA THR A 392 6.20 20.01 4.95
C THR A 392 7.37 20.33 5.87
N VAL A 393 7.89 21.53 5.74
CA VAL A 393 9.07 22.00 6.49
C VAL A 393 8.68 22.39 7.91
N LYS A 394 9.42 21.90 8.91
CA LYS A 394 9.17 22.18 10.32
C LYS A 394 10.29 22.99 11.01
N GLY A 395 11.41 23.21 10.34
CA GLY A 395 12.56 23.91 10.93
C GLY A 395 13.50 24.50 9.88
N GLU A 396 14.58 25.16 10.37
CA GLU A 396 15.63 25.70 9.49
C GLU A 396 16.21 24.59 8.64
N SER A 397 16.19 24.75 7.32
CA SER A 397 16.58 23.69 6.39
C SER A 397 17.64 24.16 5.41
N SER A 398 18.64 23.31 5.19
CA SER A 398 19.73 23.55 4.25
C SER A 398 19.97 22.30 3.40
N VAL A 399 19.77 22.40 2.08
CA VAL A 399 19.83 21.26 1.16
C VAL A 399 20.82 21.56 0.04
N ASP A 400 21.81 20.69 -0.18
CA ASP A 400 22.78 20.84 -1.29
C ASP A 400 22.09 20.75 -2.65
N ALA A 401 21.34 19.69 -2.90
CA ALA A 401 20.62 19.50 -4.17
C ALA A 401 19.14 19.15 -3.93
N LEU A 402 18.24 19.97 -4.44
CA LEU A 402 16.78 19.78 -4.37
C LEU A 402 16.19 19.67 -5.77
N VAL A 403 15.41 18.64 -6.00
CA VAL A 403 14.61 18.45 -7.21
C VAL A 403 13.13 18.55 -6.84
N VAL A 404 12.40 19.47 -7.50
CA VAL A 404 10.95 19.61 -7.32
C VAL A 404 10.30 19.50 -8.68
N GLU A 405 9.59 18.39 -8.94
CA GLU A 405 8.96 18.10 -10.21
C GLU A 405 7.49 17.74 -10.01
N ASN A 406 6.56 18.61 -10.41
CA ASN A 406 5.13 18.46 -10.13
C ASN A 406 4.88 18.11 -8.64
N ALA A 407 5.51 18.83 -7.74
CA ALA A 407 5.53 18.53 -6.31
C ALA A 407 5.53 19.81 -5.48
N THR A 408 5.32 19.69 -4.17
CA THR A 408 5.13 20.81 -3.27
C THR A 408 6.18 20.84 -2.16
N VAL A 409 6.72 22.05 -1.91
CA VAL A 409 7.48 22.38 -0.70
C VAL A 409 6.64 23.36 0.12
N ASP A 410 6.14 22.89 1.26
CA ASP A 410 5.29 23.66 2.16
C ASP A 410 6.13 24.18 3.34
N ILE A 411 6.40 25.48 3.34
CA ILE A 411 7.13 26.20 4.42
C ILE A 411 6.19 27.07 5.27
N SER A 412 4.87 26.92 5.09
CA SER A 412 3.86 27.74 5.79
C SER A 412 3.78 27.46 7.29
N ALA A 413 4.17 26.25 7.72
CA ALA A 413 4.07 25.80 9.11
C ALA A 413 5.32 26.14 9.97
N THR A 414 6.24 26.95 9.46
CA THR A 414 7.47 27.34 10.15
C THR A 414 7.80 28.81 9.90
N ASP A 415 8.47 29.45 10.86
CA ASP A 415 9.06 30.78 10.75
C ASP A 415 10.52 30.72 10.26
N LYS A 416 11.03 29.54 9.94
CA LYS A 416 12.43 29.31 9.56
C LYS A 416 12.63 29.30 8.05
N ASN A 417 13.87 29.49 7.62
CA ASN A 417 14.23 29.57 6.21
C ASN A 417 14.56 28.20 5.62
N VAL A 418 14.43 28.12 4.30
CA VAL A 418 14.90 27.01 3.48
C VAL A 418 15.97 27.54 2.51
N THR A 419 17.18 27.00 2.62
CA THR A 419 18.29 27.34 1.74
C THR A 419 18.67 26.12 0.89
N VAL A 420 18.74 26.29 -0.42
CA VAL A 420 19.07 25.24 -1.39
C VAL A 420 20.28 25.68 -2.20
N ALA A 421 21.34 24.87 -2.25
CA ALA A 421 22.51 25.22 -3.05
C ALA A 421 22.22 25.06 -4.55
N SER A 422 21.52 23.99 -4.95
CA SER A 422 21.12 23.74 -6.32
C SER A 422 19.66 23.29 -6.40
N LEU A 423 18.81 24.07 -7.06
CA LEU A 423 17.40 23.76 -7.32
C LEU A 423 17.20 23.35 -8.79
N THR A 424 16.56 22.19 -9.00
CA THR A 424 16.22 21.68 -10.34
C THR A 424 14.78 21.17 -10.36
N GLY A 425 14.23 20.89 -11.54
CA GLY A 425 12.89 20.34 -11.72
C GLY A 425 12.00 21.19 -12.61
N LYS A 426 10.70 20.99 -12.53
CA LYS A 426 9.65 21.70 -13.29
C LYS A 426 8.35 21.70 -12.51
N ASN A 427 7.52 22.71 -12.71
CA ASN A 427 6.19 22.83 -12.11
C ASN A 427 6.21 22.69 -10.58
N GLY A 428 7.27 23.20 -9.93
CA GLY A 428 7.38 23.18 -8.47
C GLY A 428 6.44 24.19 -7.82
N THR A 429 5.82 23.80 -6.72
CA THR A 429 4.98 24.69 -5.92
C THR A 429 5.63 24.95 -4.55
N ILE A 430 5.70 26.22 -4.15
CA ILE A 430 6.11 26.63 -2.80
C ILE A 430 4.86 27.14 -2.08
N VAL A 431 4.50 26.52 -0.96
CA VAL A 431 3.43 27.00 -0.10
C VAL A 431 4.04 27.81 1.04
N MET A 432 3.53 29.03 1.24
CA MET A 432 4.04 29.99 2.22
C MET A 432 2.92 30.61 3.06
N ASP A 433 3.23 31.05 4.25
CA ASP A 433 2.35 31.98 4.96
C ASP A 433 2.52 33.38 4.34
N ALA A 434 1.41 33.98 3.90
CA ALA A 434 1.42 35.30 3.30
C ALA A 434 1.95 36.39 4.27
N ALA A 435 1.64 36.28 5.56
CA ALA A 435 2.05 37.18 6.62
C ALA A 435 3.41 36.82 7.27
N GLY A 436 3.99 35.67 6.92
CA GLY A 436 5.24 35.17 7.53
C GLY A 436 6.48 35.96 7.09
N GLU A 437 7.62 35.64 7.70
CA GLU A 437 8.92 36.24 7.39
C GLU A 437 9.93 35.25 6.80
N ASN A 438 9.61 33.98 6.80
CA ASN A 438 10.43 32.88 6.28
C ASN A 438 10.76 33.04 4.79
N ARG A 439 11.93 32.55 4.37
CA ARG A 439 12.44 32.67 3.00
C ARG A 439 12.77 31.31 2.41
N PHE A 440 12.54 31.20 1.12
CA PHE A 440 13.06 30.10 0.29
C PHE A 440 14.12 30.66 -0.65
N THR A 441 15.36 30.18 -0.52
CA THR A 441 16.49 30.70 -1.30
C THR A 441 17.21 29.57 -2.03
N ALA A 442 17.34 29.67 -3.35
CA ALA A 442 18.14 28.76 -4.17
C ALA A 442 19.34 29.52 -4.75
N THR A 443 20.57 29.09 -4.42
CA THR A 443 21.81 29.71 -4.88
C THR A 443 22.00 29.55 -6.39
N THR A 444 21.80 28.34 -6.88
CA THR A 444 21.75 28.01 -8.31
C THR A 444 20.39 27.40 -8.66
N ASN A 445 19.88 27.74 -9.84
CA ASN A 445 18.55 27.30 -10.24
C ASN A 445 18.50 27.03 -11.74
N THR A 446 17.90 25.90 -12.14
CA THR A 446 17.59 25.56 -13.53
C THR A 446 16.08 25.51 -13.78
N VAL A 447 15.26 25.67 -12.76
CA VAL A 447 13.78 25.74 -12.87
C VAL A 447 13.42 27.05 -13.57
N LYS A 448 12.59 26.98 -14.60
CA LYS A 448 12.15 28.16 -15.35
C LYS A 448 10.97 28.87 -14.69
N GLU A 449 10.08 28.09 -14.09
CA GLU A 449 8.84 28.56 -13.50
C GLU A 449 8.62 27.93 -12.12
N LEU A 450 8.32 28.77 -11.13
CA LEU A 450 7.93 28.37 -9.79
C LEU A 450 6.59 29.01 -9.45
N LYS A 451 5.67 28.20 -8.92
CA LYS A 451 4.39 28.69 -8.42
C LYS A 451 4.49 28.85 -6.89
N ALA A 452 4.05 29.96 -6.36
CA ALA A 452 3.85 30.15 -4.93
C ALA A 452 2.36 30.17 -4.60
N VAL A 453 1.99 29.57 -3.48
CA VAL A 453 0.61 29.53 -3.01
C VAL A 453 0.59 29.98 -1.54
N ALA A 454 -0.31 30.90 -1.20
CA ALA A 454 -0.53 31.25 0.19
C ALA A 454 -1.19 30.08 0.95
N SER A 455 -0.73 29.82 2.16
CA SER A 455 -1.33 28.78 3.00
C SER A 455 -2.80 29.08 3.32
N LYS A 456 -3.58 28.02 3.58
CA LYS A 456 -5.04 28.12 3.87
C LYS A 456 -5.40 28.92 5.14
N THR A 457 -4.43 29.35 5.93
CA THR A 457 -4.65 30.08 7.19
C THR A 457 -5.11 31.53 6.97
N ALA A 458 -4.93 32.09 5.77
CA ALA A 458 -5.49 33.39 5.42
C ALA A 458 -6.77 33.22 4.60
N ASP A 459 -7.92 33.70 5.12
CA ASP A 459 -9.19 33.67 4.38
C ASP A 459 -9.11 34.42 3.05
N TYR A 460 -8.15 35.35 2.95
CA TYR A 460 -7.88 36.05 1.73
C TYR A 460 -6.52 36.78 1.73
N VAL A 461 -5.88 36.91 0.60
CA VAL A 461 -4.57 37.54 0.40
C VAL A 461 -4.70 38.56 -0.72
N THR A 462 -4.31 39.81 -0.44
CA THR A 462 -4.28 40.85 -1.47
C THR A 462 -3.12 40.65 -2.45
N THR A 463 -3.20 41.30 -3.61
CA THR A 463 -2.09 41.32 -4.60
C THR A 463 -0.81 41.91 -4.04
N GLU A 464 -0.91 42.88 -3.13
CA GLU A 464 0.25 43.49 -2.45
C GLU A 464 0.92 42.50 -1.44
N GLU A 465 0.11 41.80 -0.66
CA GLU A 465 0.63 40.79 0.27
C GLU A 465 1.24 39.62 -0.49
N ALA A 466 0.65 39.20 -1.59
CA ALA A 466 1.20 38.19 -2.46
C ALA A 466 2.54 38.62 -3.06
N ALA A 467 2.67 39.85 -3.54
CA ALA A 467 3.94 40.37 -4.03
C ALA A 467 5.02 40.35 -2.96
N LYS A 468 4.70 40.74 -1.71
CA LYS A 468 5.62 40.62 -0.56
C LYS A 468 5.98 39.16 -0.23
N MET A 469 5.03 38.22 -0.36
CA MET A 469 5.27 36.80 -0.21
C MET A 469 6.22 36.29 -1.30
N LEU A 470 6.01 36.68 -2.57
CA LEU A 470 6.86 36.26 -3.69
C LEU A 470 8.30 36.82 -3.59
N ASP A 471 8.49 38.01 -3.03
CA ASP A 471 9.82 38.59 -2.81
C ASP A 471 10.68 37.81 -1.81
N ARG A 472 10.04 36.94 -1.00
CA ARG A 472 10.73 36.03 -0.10
C ARG A 472 11.23 34.77 -0.79
N ILE A 473 10.88 34.53 -2.06
CA ILE A 473 11.37 33.41 -2.86
C ILE A 473 12.48 33.93 -3.78
N ASN A 474 13.70 33.50 -3.52
CA ASN A 474 14.86 33.84 -4.31
C ASN A 474 15.35 32.61 -5.09
N ALA A 475 14.94 32.47 -6.34
CA ALA A 475 15.41 31.48 -7.29
C ALA A 475 15.84 32.18 -8.58
N LYS A 476 17.08 32.69 -8.60
CA LYS A 476 17.59 33.52 -9.68
C LYS A 476 17.38 32.92 -11.07
N GLY A 477 16.69 33.63 -11.94
CA GLY A 477 16.41 33.20 -13.32
C GLY A 477 15.10 32.42 -13.49
N ALA A 478 14.36 32.10 -12.42
CA ALA A 478 13.00 31.60 -12.52
C ALA A 478 11.99 32.73 -12.64
N THR A 479 10.91 32.50 -13.40
CA THR A 479 9.68 33.30 -13.31
C THR A 479 8.90 32.79 -12.09
N ILE A 480 8.67 33.65 -11.11
CA ILE A 480 7.95 33.32 -9.89
C ILE A 480 6.58 33.96 -9.95
N THR A 481 5.55 33.14 -9.87
CA THR A 481 4.16 33.59 -9.84
C THR A 481 3.48 33.14 -8.55
N GLY A 482 2.59 33.96 -8.03
CA GLY A 482 1.83 33.67 -6.81
C GLY A 482 0.36 33.49 -7.10
N GLU A 483 -0.25 32.50 -6.48
CA GLU A 483 -1.70 32.32 -6.46
C GLU A 483 -2.27 32.98 -5.21
N VAL A 484 -3.24 33.88 -5.42
CA VAL A 484 -3.85 34.67 -4.34
C VAL A 484 -5.38 34.63 -4.42
N LYS A 485 -6.01 34.92 -3.30
CA LYS A 485 -7.45 35.21 -3.20
C LYS A 485 -7.60 36.71 -2.92
N GLU A 486 -8.37 37.40 -3.71
CA GLU A 486 -8.63 38.83 -3.56
C GLU A 486 -10.12 39.10 -3.38
N GLY A 487 -10.51 39.67 -2.25
CA GLY A 487 -11.91 39.98 -1.94
C GLY A 487 -12.79 38.74 -1.95
N ASP A 488 -14.00 38.86 -2.50
CA ASP A 488 -14.96 37.77 -2.65
C ASP A 488 -14.65 36.81 -3.84
N TYR A 489 -13.49 36.97 -4.50
CA TYR A 489 -13.11 36.15 -5.61
C TYR A 489 -12.56 34.81 -5.17
N ASN A 490 -13.31 33.74 -5.39
CA ASN A 490 -12.97 32.37 -4.98
C ASN A 490 -12.24 31.54 -6.05
N GLY A 491 -11.91 32.14 -7.18
CA GLY A 491 -11.07 31.56 -8.21
C GLY A 491 -9.59 31.68 -7.89
N SER A 492 -8.76 31.49 -8.91
CA SER A 492 -7.31 31.69 -8.84
C SER A 492 -6.93 33.01 -9.51
N ILE A 493 -6.22 33.86 -8.78
CA ILE A 493 -5.58 35.05 -9.31
C ILE A 493 -4.09 34.82 -9.22
N ILE A 494 -3.41 34.81 -10.36
CA ILE A 494 -1.96 34.63 -10.43
C ILE A 494 -1.32 36.01 -10.59
N VAL A 495 -0.41 36.33 -9.71
CA VAL A 495 0.35 37.57 -9.72
C VAL A 495 1.84 37.33 -9.89
N ASP A 496 2.55 38.30 -10.48
CA ASP A 496 4.02 38.33 -10.52
C ASP A 496 4.62 38.93 -9.23
N GLN A 497 5.95 38.95 -9.14
CA GLN A 497 6.67 39.51 -8.00
C GLN A 497 6.45 41.03 -7.83
N GLN A 498 5.96 41.74 -8.85
CA GLN A 498 5.60 43.13 -8.81
C GLN A 498 4.13 43.35 -8.40
N GLY A 499 3.35 42.28 -8.19
CA GLY A 499 1.95 42.36 -7.82
C GLY A 499 1.00 42.56 -9.01
N ASN A 500 1.50 42.47 -10.26
CA ASN A 500 0.64 42.54 -11.43
C ASN A 500 -0.11 41.24 -11.62
N THR A 501 -1.38 41.32 -11.94
CA THR A 501 -2.17 40.14 -12.31
C THR A 501 -1.70 39.60 -13.66
N VAL A 502 -1.18 38.37 -13.62
CA VAL A 502 -0.76 37.58 -14.79
C VAL A 502 -1.96 36.86 -15.40
N THR A 503 -2.72 36.17 -14.55
CA THR A 503 -3.90 35.40 -14.95
C THR A 503 -4.95 35.48 -13.85
N LYS A 504 -6.24 35.53 -14.26
CA LYS A 504 -7.37 35.41 -13.35
C LYS A 504 -8.26 34.25 -13.82
N THR A 505 -8.35 33.23 -12.98
CA THR A 505 -9.16 32.03 -13.28
C THR A 505 -10.43 32.07 -12.44
N PRO A 506 -11.62 31.83 -13.03
CA PRO A 506 -12.88 31.80 -12.30
C PRO A 506 -12.88 30.78 -11.16
N PRO A 507 -13.75 30.91 -10.14
CA PRO A 507 -13.98 29.89 -9.14
C PRO A 507 -14.22 28.52 -9.78
N LEU A 508 -13.71 27.46 -9.19
CA LEU A 508 -13.77 26.07 -9.69
C LEU A 508 -13.01 25.76 -10.99
N MET A 509 -12.49 26.73 -11.71
CA MET A 509 -11.74 26.43 -12.94
C MET A 509 -10.48 25.59 -12.68
N GLN A 510 -9.95 25.57 -11.45
CA GLN A 510 -8.86 24.71 -11.01
C GLN A 510 -9.29 23.24 -10.87
N ASP A 511 -10.55 23.02 -10.45
CA ASP A 511 -11.13 21.71 -10.19
C ASP A 511 -12.21 21.34 -11.23
N VAL A 512 -12.20 22.01 -12.36
CA VAL A 512 -13.21 21.81 -13.40
C VAL A 512 -13.27 20.38 -13.94
N LEU A 513 -12.15 19.66 -13.89
CA LEU A 513 -12.11 18.23 -14.26
C LEU A 513 -12.86 17.37 -13.25
N THR A 514 -12.75 17.66 -11.94
CA THR A 514 -13.53 16.96 -10.92
C THR A 514 -15.01 17.32 -11.01
N LEU A 515 -15.33 18.56 -11.30
CA LEU A 515 -16.69 18.99 -11.57
C LEU A 515 -17.29 18.28 -12.81
N ASN A 516 -16.53 18.17 -13.91
CA ASN A 516 -16.95 17.39 -15.08
C ASN A 516 -17.13 15.90 -14.74
N GLY A 517 -16.29 15.35 -13.90
CA GLY A 517 -16.42 13.99 -13.36
C GLY A 517 -17.71 13.80 -12.56
N ALA A 518 -17.99 14.72 -11.64
CA ALA A 518 -19.18 14.69 -10.79
C ALA A 518 -20.50 14.88 -11.58
N THR A 519 -20.47 15.59 -12.70
CA THR A 519 -21.64 15.89 -13.52
C THR A 519 -21.73 14.98 -14.76
N THR A 520 -21.02 15.34 -15.80
CA THR A 520 -21.18 14.76 -17.13
C THR A 520 -20.66 13.34 -17.28
N LEU A 521 -19.47 13.05 -16.73
CA LEU A 521 -18.93 11.68 -16.79
C LEU A 521 -19.77 10.73 -15.94
N SER A 522 -20.24 11.17 -14.78
CA SER A 522 -21.17 10.40 -13.94
C SER A 522 -22.47 10.12 -14.69
N LEU A 523 -23.05 11.14 -15.35
CA LEU A 523 -24.25 10.97 -16.17
C LEU A 523 -24.03 9.93 -17.28
N ASN A 524 -22.93 10.04 -18.02
CA ASN A 524 -22.60 9.10 -19.10
C ASN A 524 -22.46 7.66 -18.56
N ARG A 525 -21.77 7.48 -17.41
CA ARG A 525 -21.60 6.16 -16.77
C ARG A 525 -22.92 5.60 -16.25
N ILE A 526 -23.78 6.41 -15.63
CA ILE A 526 -25.10 6.01 -15.13
C ILE A 526 -26.01 5.57 -16.28
N LEU A 527 -26.00 6.29 -17.39
CA LEU A 527 -26.81 5.98 -18.57
C LEU A 527 -26.28 4.76 -19.34
N SER A 528 -25.01 4.42 -19.22
CA SER A 528 -24.40 3.27 -19.88
C SER A 528 -24.82 1.97 -19.18
N ASN A 529 -25.60 1.14 -19.89
CA ASN A 529 -26.25 -0.01 -19.29
C ASN A 529 -26.62 -1.07 -20.33
N ASP A 530 -26.11 -2.29 -20.17
CA ASP A 530 -26.37 -3.40 -21.08
C ASP A 530 -27.75 -4.07 -20.87
N ILE A 531 -28.10 -4.99 -21.77
CA ILE A 531 -29.41 -5.68 -21.77
C ILE A 531 -29.58 -6.56 -20.53
N ARG A 532 -28.52 -7.23 -20.05
CA ARG A 532 -28.61 -8.12 -18.89
C ARG A 532 -28.95 -7.38 -17.63
N LYS A 533 -28.26 -6.27 -17.40
CA LYS A 533 -28.57 -5.39 -16.28
C LYS A 533 -30.01 -4.93 -16.33
N ARG A 534 -30.53 -4.70 -17.52
CA ARG A 534 -31.85 -4.14 -17.70
C ARG A 534 -32.99 -5.15 -17.54
N MET A 535 -32.84 -6.36 -18.04
CA MET A 535 -33.93 -7.33 -18.15
C MET A 535 -33.61 -8.74 -17.67
N GLY A 536 -32.39 -8.99 -17.19
CA GLY A 536 -31.98 -10.37 -16.91
C GLY A 536 -31.97 -11.23 -18.16
N ASP A 537 -32.16 -12.53 -18.02
CA ASP A 537 -32.28 -13.44 -19.15
C ASP A 537 -33.75 -13.60 -19.60
N VAL A 538 -34.17 -12.72 -20.48
CA VAL A 538 -35.56 -12.72 -21.04
C VAL A 538 -35.93 -14.02 -21.75
N ARG A 539 -34.92 -14.79 -22.18
CA ARG A 539 -35.13 -16.09 -22.87
C ARG A 539 -35.77 -17.13 -21.99
N SER A 540 -35.67 -16.99 -20.68
CA SER A 540 -36.25 -17.94 -19.72
C SER A 540 -37.72 -17.72 -19.41
N ALA A 541 -38.33 -16.64 -19.92
CA ALA A 541 -39.73 -16.31 -19.63
C ALA A 541 -40.67 -16.78 -20.71
N GLU A 542 -41.69 -17.55 -20.35
CA GLU A 542 -42.82 -17.83 -21.18
C GLU A 542 -43.77 -16.62 -21.27
N GLY A 543 -44.48 -16.46 -22.39
CA GLY A 543 -45.44 -15.38 -22.61
C GLY A 543 -44.99 -14.32 -23.64
N THR A 544 -45.99 -13.73 -24.31
CA THR A 544 -45.74 -12.82 -25.44
C THR A 544 -45.52 -11.38 -24.97
N THR A 545 -46.29 -10.90 -24.03
CA THR A 545 -46.21 -9.53 -23.51
C THR A 545 -45.85 -9.56 -22.03
N GLY A 546 -45.03 -8.65 -21.57
CA GLY A 546 -44.67 -8.56 -20.18
C GLY A 546 -44.38 -7.13 -19.69
N ALA A 547 -44.46 -6.97 -18.39
CA ALA A 547 -44.03 -5.77 -17.70
C ALA A 547 -42.89 -6.11 -16.74
N TRP A 548 -41.98 -5.19 -16.55
CA TRP A 548 -40.85 -5.36 -15.67
C TRP A 548 -40.51 -4.07 -14.90
N ALA A 549 -39.92 -4.26 -13.75
CA ALA A 549 -39.37 -3.20 -12.94
C ALA A 549 -38.01 -3.59 -12.40
N ARG A 550 -37.10 -2.64 -12.28
CA ARG A 550 -35.81 -2.82 -11.65
C ARG A 550 -35.41 -1.63 -10.82
N TRP A 551 -34.60 -1.93 -9.82
CA TRP A 551 -33.72 -0.99 -9.14
C TRP A 551 -32.29 -1.23 -9.61
N ASP A 552 -31.53 -0.16 -9.77
CA ASP A 552 -30.14 -0.15 -10.17
C ASP A 552 -29.44 0.97 -9.41
N GLY A 553 -28.42 0.68 -8.62
CA GLY A 553 -27.73 1.64 -7.80
C GLY A 553 -26.27 1.28 -7.61
N GLY A 554 -25.46 2.26 -7.26
CA GLY A 554 -24.05 2.04 -7.16
C GLY A 554 -23.30 3.26 -6.68
N ARG A 555 -21.97 3.12 -6.62
CA ARG A 555 -21.03 4.17 -6.33
C ARG A 555 -20.00 4.27 -7.44
N LEU A 556 -19.83 5.48 -7.95
CA LEU A 556 -18.76 5.86 -8.87
C LEU A 556 -17.69 6.61 -8.09
N SER A 557 -16.44 6.28 -8.26
CA SER A 557 -15.33 7.01 -7.61
C SER A 557 -14.11 7.14 -8.52
N GLY A 558 -13.39 8.24 -8.39
CA GLY A 558 -12.14 8.49 -9.11
C GLY A 558 -11.76 9.96 -9.17
N GLY A 559 -10.48 10.27 -9.21
CA GLY A 559 -9.98 11.62 -9.40
C GLY A 559 -10.49 12.66 -8.38
N ALA A 560 -10.80 12.28 -7.15
CA ALA A 560 -11.42 13.09 -6.09
C ALA A 560 -12.92 13.38 -6.34
N VAL A 561 -13.60 12.51 -7.07
CA VAL A 561 -15.05 12.46 -7.22
C VAL A 561 -15.56 11.17 -6.59
N GLU A 562 -16.64 11.27 -5.83
CA GLU A 562 -17.43 10.15 -5.33
C GLU A 562 -18.89 10.44 -5.62
N ASN A 563 -19.61 9.54 -6.29
CA ASN A 563 -21.01 9.72 -6.68
C ASN A 563 -21.81 8.47 -6.36
N ASP A 564 -22.74 8.58 -5.44
CA ASP A 564 -23.74 7.55 -5.13
C ASP A 564 -25.00 7.78 -5.96
N PHE A 565 -25.49 6.76 -6.66
CA PHE A 565 -26.68 6.88 -7.49
C PHE A 565 -27.69 5.76 -7.25
N ASN A 566 -28.96 6.07 -7.49
CA ASN A 566 -30.07 5.14 -7.42
C ASN A 566 -31.04 5.37 -8.58
N THR A 567 -31.35 4.31 -9.30
CA THR A 567 -32.26 4.33 -10.45
C THR A 567 -33.43 3.39 -10.24
N ILE A 568 -34.63 3.84 -10.48
CA ILE A 568 -35.81 3.00 -10.67
C ILE A 568 -36.20 3.05 -12.13
N GLN A 569 -36.37 1.89 -12.74
CA GLN A 569 -36.80 1.77 -14.12
C GLN A 569 -37.97 0.81 -14.24
N VAL A 570 -38.97 1.16 -15.08
CA VAL A 570 -40.12 0.31 -15.39
C VAL A 570 -40.25 0.23 -16.90
N GLY A 571 -40.68 -0.93 -17.39
CA GLY A 571 -40.85 -1.12 -18.82
C GLY A 571 -41.87 -2.19 -19.17
N VAL A 572 -42.25 -2.17 -20.43
CA VAL A 572 -43.14 -3.15 -21.05
C VAL A 572 -42.53 -3.62 -22.36
N ASP A 573 -42.76 -4.89 -22.70
CA ASP A 573 -42.29 -5.48 -23.94
C ASP A 573 -43.25 -6.47 -24.48
N THR A 574 -43.20 -6.73 -25.79
CA THR A 574 -43.98 -7.72 -26.47
C THR A 574 -43.20 -8.44 -27.57
N LEU A 575 -43.46 -9.72 -27.74
CA LEU A 575 -42.89 -10.51 -28.80
C LEU A 575 -43.67 -10.21 -30.11
N VAL A 576 -42.92 -9.90 -31.16
CA VAL A 576 -43.51 -9.67 -32.49
C VAL A 576 -44.05 -11.02 -33.04
N PRO A 577 -45.32 -11.12 -33.44
CA PRO A 577 -45.90 -12.36 -33.88
C PRO A 577 -45.11 -13.08 -34.98
N ASN A 578 -44.87 -14.38 -34.82
CA ASN A 578 -44.10 -15.22 -35.75
C ASN A 578 -42.63 -14.84 -35.95
N GLN A 579 -42.05 -14.10 -35.02
CA GLN A 579 -40.63 -13.69 -35.07
C GLN A 579 -40.00 -13.87 -33.70
N ASN A 580 -38.70 -14.17 -33.67
CA ASN A 580 -37.90 -14.23 -32.45
C ASN A 580 -37.41 -12.82 -32.10
N PHE A 581 -38.30 -11.83 -32.20
CA PHE A 581 -37.97 -10.42 -31.99
C PHE A 581 -38.96 -9.79 -31.00
N ARG A 582 -38.42 -9.21 -29.96
CA ARG A 582 -39.16 -8.53 -28.89
C ARG A 582 -38.91 -7.02 -28.95
N VAL A 583 -39.96 -6.24 -28.82
CA VAL A 583 -39.86 -4.78 -28.76
C VAL A 583 -40.47 -4.27 -27.48
N GLY A 584 -39.90 -3.17 -26.95
CA GLY A 584 -40.40 -2.62 -25.72
C GLY A 584 -40.05 -1.15 -25.54
N PHE A 585 -40.65 -0.58 -24.48
CA PHE A 585 -40.39 0.77 -24.00
C PHE A 585 -40.14 0.74 -22.51
N ALA A 586 -39.30 1.68 -22.03
CA ALA A 586 -39.04 1.83 -20.60
C ALA A 586 -38.88 3.30 -20.21
N GLY A 587 -39.32 3.64 -19.01
CA GLY A 587 -39.04 4.92 -18.35
C GLY A 587 -38.20 4.72 -17.11
N SER A 588 -37.29 5.62 -16.81
CA SER A 588 -36.53 5.60 -15.57
C SER A 588 -36.40 6.97 -14.94
N TYR A 589 -36.20 6.93 -13.64
CA TYR A 589 -35.78 8.06 -12.83
C TYR A 589 -34.53 7.65 -12.05
N THR A 590 -33.52 8.51 -12.07
CA THR A 590 -32.27 8.36 -11.33
C THR A 590 -32.05 9.59 -10.47
N ASN A 591 -31.64 9.36 -9.22
CA ASN A 591 -31.10 10.35 -8.31
C ASN A 591 -29.64 10.02 -8.05
N GLY A 592 -28.76 11.01 -8.05
CA GLY A 592 -27.33 10.86 -7.81
C GLY A 592 -26.81 11.98 -6.94
N ASP A 593 -25.98 11.64 -5.96
CA ASP A 593 -25.30 12.57 -5.05
C ASP A 593 -23.79 12.43 -5.25
N ALA A 594 -23.15 13.48 -5.72
CA ALA A 594 -21.71 13.50 -6.00
C ALA A 594 -21.00 14.52 -5.11
N ASP A 595 -19.91 14.07 -4.49
CA ASP A 595 -18.93 14.93 -3.83
C ASP A 595 -17.69 15.08 -4.71
N PHE A 596 -17.10 16.27 -4.74
CA PHE A 596 -15.84 16.54 -5.42
C PHE A 596 -15.00 17.56 -4.63
N THR A 597 -13.73 17.76 -5.00
CA THR A 597 -12.72 18.49 -4.21
C THR A 597 -13.19 19.80 -3.58
N ARG A 598 -14.07 20.55 -4.25
CA ARG A 598 -14.53 21.87 -3.80
C ARG A 598 -16.04 22.05 -3.89
N GLY A 599 -16.79 20.99 -3.67
CA GLY A 599 -18.24 21.10 -3.70
C GLY A 599 -18.94 19.76 -3.80
N SER A 600 -20.22 19.84 -4.09
CA SER A 600 -21.10 18.68 -4.32
C SER A 600 -22.04 18.96 -5.49
N ALA A 601 -22.58 17.88 -6.06
CA ALA A 601 -23.56 17.95 -7.12
C ALA A 601 -24.68 16.95 -6.84
N GLU A 602 -25.93 17.39 -6.89
CA GLU A 602 -27.14 16.57 -6.79
C GLU A 602 -27.73 16.44 -8.20
N MET A 603 -27.96 15.22 -8.65
CA MET A 603 -28.38 14.93 -10.04
C MET A 603 -29.73 14.21 -10.06
N ASP A 604 -30.67 14.74 -10.82
CA ASP A 604 -31.95 14.12 -11.14
C ASP A 604 -32.06 13.83 -12.65
N VAL A 605 -32.29 12.58 -13.02
CA VAL A 605 -32.33 12.15 -14.42
C VAL A 605 -33.62 11.42 -14.74
N TRP A 606 -34.36 11.93 -15.71
CA TRP A 606 -35.53 11.27 -16.30
C TRP A 606 -35.16 10.73 -17.67
N SER A 607 -35.46 9.45 -17.95
CA SER A 607 -35.23 8.91 -19.28
C SER A 607 -36.37 8.09 -19.83
N LEU A 608 -36.45 8.09 -21.15
CA LEU A 608 -37.31 7.19 -21.94
C LEU A 608 -36.43 6.39 -22.90
N SER A 609 -36.72 5.10 -23.03
CA SER A 609 -35.98 4.19 -23.89
C SER A 609 -36.94 3.37 -24.72
N ALA A 610 -36.61 3.13 -26.00
CA ALA A 610 -37.20 2.12 -26.86
C ALA A 610 -36.14 1.08 -27.17
N TYR A 611 -36.53 -0.20 -27.20
CA TYR A 611 -35.57 -1.28 -27.43
C TYR A 611 -36.15 -2.41 -28.27
N GLY A 612 -35.25 -3.07 -28.98
CA GLY A 612 -35.54 -4.27 -29.77
C GLY A 612 -34.55 -5.36 -29.46
N LEU A 613 -35.01 -6.57 -29.25
CA LEU A 613 -34.24 -7.76 -28.88
C LEU A 613 -34.55 -8.89 -29.87
N TRP A 614 -33.53 -9.46 -30.46
CA TRP A 614 -33.61 -10.61 -31.33
C TRP A 614 -32.88 -11.81 -30.69
N TYR A 615 -33.52 -12.98 -30.78
CA TYR A 615 -32.93 -14.23 -30.32
C TYR A 615 -33.02 -15.30 -31.40
N GLY A 616 -31.85 -15.77 -31.84
CA GLY A 616 -31.75 -16.89 -32.79
C GLY A 616 -31.87 -18.26 -32.11
N ASP A 617 -32.42 -19.23 -32.80
CA ASP A 617 -32.55 -20.61 -32.30
C ASP A 617 -31.22 -21.29 -32.04
N ASN A 618 -30.12 -20.74 -32.59
CA ASN A 618 -28.73 -21.21 -32.41
C ASN A 618 -28.02 -20.60 -31.20
N GLY A 619 -28.74 -19.83 -30.37
CA GLY A 619 -28.17 -19.16 -29.18
C GLY A 619 -27.60 -17.78 -29.46
N MET A 620 -27.57 -17.28 -30.69
CA MET A 620 -27.22 -15.90 -31.01
C MET A 620 -28.29 -14.93 -30.52
N PHE A 621 -27.89 -13.75 -30.13
CA PHE A 621 -28.82 -12.67 -29.81
C PHE A 621 -28.22 -11.31 -30.27
N ALA A 622 -29.12 -10.39 -30.51
CA ALA A 622 -28.77 -9.00 -30.75
C ALA A 622 -29.81 -8.08 -30.13
N ASP A 623 -29.39 -6.94 -29.66
CA ASP A 623 -30.31 -5.90 -29.24
C ASP A 623 -29.85 -4.52 -29.69
N VAL A 624 -30.82 -3.61 -29.77
CA VAL A 624 -30.62 -2.20 -30.05
C VAL A 624 -31.49 -1.42 -29.09
N ILE A 625 -30.90 -0.35 -28.51
CA ILE A 625 -31.57 0.52 -27.56
C ILE A 625 -31.35 1.94 -27.96
N ALA A 626 -32.43 2.69 -28.12
CA ALA A 626 -32.43 4.13 -28.22
C ALA A 626 -32.98 4.76 -26.95
N ARG A 627 -32.28 5.77 -26.41
CA ARG A 627 -32.66 6.46 -25.17
C ARG A 627 -32.61 7.96 -25.36
N VAL A 628 -33.55 8.66 -24.75
CA VAL A 628 -33.46 10.11 -24.51
C VAL A 628 -33.55 10.33 -23.00
N ALA A 629 -32.72 11.23 -22.46
CA ALA A 629 -32.74 11.58 -21.06
C ALA A 629 -32.69 13.10 -20.89
N LYS A 630 -33.31 13.62 -19.82
CA LYS A 630 -33.10 14.96 -19.29
C LYS A 630 -32.47 14.82 -17.92
N ALA A 631 -31.31 15.43 -17.76
CA ALA A 631 -30.61 15.51 -16.47
C ALA A 631 -30.67 16.96 -15.97
N GLU A 632 -30.97 17.11 -14.70
CA GLU A 632 -30.84 18.37 -13.97
C GLU A 632 -29.84 18.14 -12.84
N THR A 633 -28.76 18.90 -12.81
CA THR A 633 -27.67 18.74 -11.85
C THR A 633 -27.43 20.04 -11.11
N ASP A 634 -27.80 20.05 -9.85
CA ASP A 634 -27.57 21.16 -8.93
C ASP A 634 -26.16 21.10 -8.36
N VAL A 635 -25.36 22.10 -8.63
CA VAL A 635 -23.97 22.22 -8.18
C VAL A 635 -23.85 23.22 -7.05
N THR A 636 -23.23 22.77 -5.96
CA THR A 636 -22.80 23.63 -4.86
C THR A 636 -21.28 23.65 -4.83
N ALA A 637 -20.67 24.83 -4.88
CA ALA A 637 -19.24 25.00 -4.85
C ALA A 637 -18.80 25.76 -3.61
N ASP A 638 -17.69 25.34 -2.99
CA ASP A 638 -17.08 26.03 -1.88
C ASP A 638 -16.75 27.48 -2.22
N GLY A 639 -17.32 28.40 -1.46
CA GLY A 639 -17.15 29.83 -1.66
C GLY A 639 -17.95 30.44 -2.82
N ALA A 640 -18.81 29.69 -3.50
CA ALA A 640 -19.74 30.25 -4.46
C ALA A 640 -20.92 30.92 -3.73
N ALA A 641 -21.31 32.12 -4.20
CA ALA A 641 -22.40 32.88 -3.56
C ALA A 641 -23.79 32.26 -3.77
N LYS A 642 -23.94 31.36 -4.76
CA LYS A 642 -25.19 30.68 -5.11
C LYS A 642 -24.91 29.30 -5.69
N LYS A 643 -25.87 28.39 -5.50
CA LYS A 643 -25.95 27.13 -6.27
C LYS A 643 -26.13 27.45 -7.75
N GLY A 644 -25.61 26.60 -8.61
CA GLY A 644 -25.84 26.63 -10.05
C GLY A 644 -26.49 25.34 -10.48
N THR A 645 -27.22 25.35 -11.57
CA THR A 645 -27.87 24.17 -12.14
C THR A 645 -27.39 23.99 -13.57
N LEU A 646 -27.07 22.75 -13.93
CA LEU A 646 -26.83 22.30 -15.29
C LEU A 646 -28.06 21.49 -15.74
N GLU A 647 -28.63 21.86 -16.90
CA GLU A 647 -29.69 21.11 -17.54
C GLU A 647 -29.18 20.48 -18.85
N ASN A 648 -29.04 19.17 -18.92
CA ASN A 648 -28.53 18.51 -20.11
C ASN A 648 -29.56 17.53 -20.67
N TYR A 649 -29.69 17.52 -21.99
CA TYR A 649 -30.33 16.43 -22.72
C TYR A 649 -29.27 15.43 -23.18
N ALA A 650 -29.55 14.15 -22.99
CA ALA A 650 -28.68 13.08 -23.46
C ALA A 650 -29.45 12.18 -24.44
N TYR A 651 -28.81 11.84 -25.54
CA TYR A 651 -29.30 10.92 -26.56
C TYR A 651 -28.32 9.75 -26.66
N SER A 652 -28.82 8.53 -26.54
CA SER A 652 -27.97 7.36 -26.60
C SER A 652 -28.54 6.29 -27.55
N LEU A 653 -27.64 5.66 -28.28
CA LEU A 653 -27.93 4.50 -29.12
C LEU A 653 -26.89 3.43 -28.84
N SER A 654 -27.35 2.26 -28.39
CA SER A 654 -26.47 1.11 -28.18
C SER A 654 -26.93 -0.08 -29.04
N GLY A 655 -25.97 -0.89 -29.42
CA GLY A 655 -26.20 -2.15 -30.11
C GLY A 655 -25.28 -3.22 -29.55
N GLU A 656 -25.84 -4.32 -29.12
CA GLU A 656 -25.13 -5.49 -28.59
C GLU A 656 -25.39 -6.71 -29.50
N PHE A 657 -24.32 -7.51 -29.64
CA PHE A 657 -24.39 -8.83 -30.26
C PHE A 657 -23.68 -9.86 -29.43
N GLY A 658 -24.27 -11.01 -29.21
CA GLY A 658 -23.67 -12.10 -28.47
C GLY A 658 -24.13 -13.47 -28.90
N TRP A 659 -23.49 -14.50 -28.36
CA TRP A 659 -23.78 -15.87 -28.69
C TRP A 659 -23.66 -16.76 -27.47
N ARG A 660 -24.79 -17.32 -26.99
CA ARG A 660 -24.81 -18.32 -25.93
C ARG A 660 -24.46 -19.69 -26.49
N TYR A 661 -23.26 -20.15 -26.20
CA TYR A 661 -22.80 -21.49 -26.54
C TYR A 661 -22.90 -22.41 -25.32
N ASN A 662 -23.76 -23.45 -25.39
CA ASN A 662 -23.87 -24.43 -24.29
C ASN A 662 -22.72 -25.44 -24.37
N LEU A 663 -21.85 -25.43 -23.36
CA LEU A 663 -20.78 -26.42 -23.23
C LEU A 663 -21.30 -27.78 -22.76
N SER A 664 -22.40 -27.78 -22.02
CA SER A 664 -23.14 -28.95 -21.57
C SER A 664 -24.62 -28.57 -21.34
N GLU A 665 -25.43 -29.48 -20.86
CA GLU A 665 -26.82 -29.17 -20.44
C GLU A 665 -26.85 -28.10 -19.32
N GLN A 666 -25.81 -28.06 -18.47
CA GLN A 666 -25.76 -27.21 -17.30
C GLN A 666 -24.88 -25.95 -17.50
N PHE A 667 -23.80 -26.04 -18.25
CA PHE A 667 -22.84 -24.95 -18.40
C PHE A 667 -22.90 -24.29 -19.77
N TYR A 668 -22.72 -22.95 -19.78
CA TYR A 668 -22.65 -22.18 -21.02
C TYR A 668 -21.56 -21.14 -20.96
N VAL A 669 -21.12 -20.69 -22.12
CA VAL A 669 -20.30 -19.50 -22.30
C VAL A 669 -20.98 -18.58 -23.30
N GLU A 670 -20.88 -17.27 -23.07
CA GLU A 670 -21.61 -16.27 -23.86
C GLU A 670 -20.66 -15.10 -24.18
N PRO A 671 -19.85 -15.20 -25.25
CA PRO A 671 -19.12 -14.06 -25.77
C PRO A 671 -20.09 -13.01 -26.30
N GLN A 672 -19.76 -11.73 -26.05
CA GLN A 672 -20.61 -10.60 -26.44
C GLN A 672 -19.75 -9.37 -26.74
N GLY A 673 -20.30 -8.48 -27.58
CA GLY A 673 -19.72 -7.19 -27.87
C GLY A 673 -20.83 -6.15 -28.02
N GLU A 674 -20.57 -4.96 -27.51
CA GLU A 674 -21.50 -3.83 -27.54
C GLU A 674 -20.80 -2.58 -28.03
N LEU A 675 -21.53 -1.76 -28.76
CA LEU A 675 -21.15 -0.40 -29.13
C LEU A 675 -22.24 0.55 -28.65
N THR A 676 -21.84 1.59 -27.91
CA THR A 676 -22.74 2.62 -27.40
C THR A 676 -22.24 4.00 -27.83
N TRP A 677 -23.11 4.75 -28.50
CA TRP A 677 -22.94 6.16 -28.75
C TRP A 677 -23.84 6.95 -27.83
N THR A 678 -23.31 7.99 -27.18
CA THR A 678 -24.05 8.92 -26.34
C THR A 678 -23.65 10.35 -26.70
N TYR A 679 -24.63 11.21 -26.93
CA TYR A 679 -24.45 12.65 -27.06
C TYR A 679 -25.10 13.33 -25.85
N ILE A 680 -24.35 14.21 -25.18
CA ILE A 680 -24.83 15.08 -24.11
C ILE A 680 -24.67 16.52 -24.62
N ASP A 681 -25.73 17.32 -24.57
CA ASP A 681 -25.71 18.68 -25.09
C ASP A 681 -24.89 19.66 -24.20
N GLU A 682 -24.67 20.85 -24.71
CA GLU A 682 -24.03 21.93 -24.01
C GLU A 682 -24.95 22.59 -22.99
N ASP A 683 -24.38 23.15 -21.92
CA ASP A 683 -25.11 24.02 -21.01
C ASP A 683 -24.17 24.96 -20.23
N ASP A 684 -24.73 26.05 -19.70
CA ASP A 684 -23.99 27.06 -18.92
C ASP A 684 -24.28 26.90 -17.42
N LEU A 685 -23.22 26.69 -16.61
CA LEU A 685 -23.30 26.69 -15.17
C LEU A 685 -23.05 28.10 -14.62
N HIS A 686 -24.02 28.65 -13.91
CA HIS A 686 -23.91 29.95 -13.26
C HIS A 686 -23.82 29.81 -11.72
N LEU A 687 -22.65 30.09 -11.13
CA LEU A 687 -22.39 30.07 -9.69
C LEU A 687 -22.21 31.50 -9.15
N GLY A 688 -23.33 32.22 -9.01
CA GLY A 688 -23.29 33.64 -8.65
C GLY A 688 -22.75 34.50 -9.80
N THR A 689 -21.58 35.08 -9.63
CA THR A 689 -20.91 35.89 -10.67
C THR A 689 -19.99 35.07 -11.58
N ALA A 690 -19.72 33.81 -11.26
CA ALA A 690 -18.94 32.93 -12.09
C ALA A 690 -19.82 32.17 -13.06
N SER A 691 -19.37 32.01 -14.30
CA SER A 691 -20.06 31.28 -15.35
C SER A 691 -19.08 30.36 -16.05
N TYR A 692 -19.54 29.15 -16.36
CA TYR A 692 -18.80 28.11 -17.05
C TYR A 692 -19.67 27.54 -18.16
N THR A 693 -19.17 27.58 -19.38
CA THR A 693 -19.83 26.92 -20.52
C THR A 693 -19.26 25.52 -20.66
N PHE A 694 -20.11 24.53 -20.55
CA PHE A 694 -19.80 23.13 -20.78
C PHE A 694 -20.23 22.78 -22.21
N ASP A 695 -19.28 22.65 -23.12
CA ASP A 695 -19.55 22.28 -24.51
C ASP A 695 -20.20 20.90 -24.57
N SER A 696 -20.86 20.54 -25.65
CA SER A 696 -21.45 19.23 -25.86
C SER A 696 -20.37 18.12 -25.80
N MET A 697 -20.76 16.92 -25.35
CA MET A 697 -19.91 15.74 -25.31
C MET A 697 -20.44 14.64 -26.23
N ASN A 698 -19.55 14.04 -27.00
CA ASN A 698 -19.81 12.83 -27.75
C ASN A 698 -19.00 11.69 -27.12
N SER A 699 -19.69 10.67 -26.63
CA SER A 699 -19.11 9.42 -26.17
C SER A 699 -19.30 8.34 -27.20
N PHE A 700 -18.29 7.54 -27.47
CA PHE A 700 -18.38 6.35 -28.29
C PHE A 700 -17.64 5.22 -27.61
N MET A 701 -18.40 4.34 -26.96
CA MET A 701 -17.88 3.29 -26.08
C MET A 701 -18.02 1.92 -26.76
N GLY A 702 -16.98 1.13 -26.71
CA GLY A 702 -16.97 -0.28 -27.13
C GLY A 702 -16.72 -1.20 -25.96
N ARG A 703 -17.51 -2.24 -25.83
CA ARG A 703 -17.39 -3.30 -24.82
C ARG A 703 -17.23 -4.64 -25.50
N VAL A 704 -16.25 -5.44 -25.10
CA VAL A 704 -16.07 -6.83 -25.53
C VAL A 704 -15.81 -7.70 -24.32
N GLY A 705 -16.56 -8.77 -24.18
CA GLY A 705 -16.44 -9.64 -23.02
C GLY A 705 -17.11 -10.98 -23.20
N PHE A 706 -17.19 -11.71 -22.12
CA PHE A 706 -17.93 -12.96 -22.06
C PHE A 706 -18.57 -13.16 -20.70
N ALA A 707 -19.69 -13.87 -20.69
CA ALA A 707 -20.24 -14.45 -19.48
C ALA A 707 -20.09 -15.98 -19.51
N THR A 708 -19.89 -16.58 -18.36
CA THR A 708 -19.96 -18.03 -18.18
C THR A 708 -20.91 -18.34 -17.05
N GLY A 709 -21.76 -19.32 -17.22
CA GLY A 709 -22.81 -19.59 -16.25
C GLY A 709 -23.21 -21.03 -16.14
N MET A 710 -23.94 -21.31 -15.06
CA MET A 710 -24.51 -22.60 -14.75
C MET A 710 -26.02 -22.47 -14.64
N LYS A 711 -26.72 -23.28 -15.43
CA LYS A 711 -28.18 -23.39 -15.39
C LYS A 711 -28.60 -24.22 -14.17
N CYS A 712 -29.58 -23.74 -13.44
CA CYS A 712 -30.20 -24.47 -12.34
C CYS A 712 -31.04 -25.63 -12.86
N PRO A 713 -31.16 -26.78 -12.14
CA PRO A 713 -32.02 -27.86 -12.50
C PRO A 713 -33.49 -27.42 -12.69
N ASN A 714 -34.20 -28.09 -13.57
CA ASN A 714 -35.63 -27.87 -13.85
C ASN A 714 -35.93 -26.42 -14.34
N ASN A 715 -35.01 -25.81 -15.07
CA ASN A 715 -35.15 -24.46 -15.62
C ASN A 715 -35.52 -23.39 -14.58
N LYS A 716 -35.01 -23.56 -13.34
CA LYS A 716 -35.29 -22.63 -12.25
C LYS A 716 -34.47 -21.32 -12.32
N GLY A 717 -33.59 -21.19 -13.30
CA GLY A 717 -32.77 -20.02 -13.52
C GLY A 717 -31.32 -20.36 -13.83
N ASP A 718 -30.43 -19.39 -13.69
CA ASP A 718 -28.99 -19.55 -13.86
C ASP A 718 -28.22 -18.58 -12.98
N VAL A 719 -26.95 -18.93 -12.72
CA VAL A 719 -25.96 -18.06 -12.09
C VAL A 719 -24.81 -17.91 -13.06
N TYR A 720 -24.27 -16.69 -13.19
CA TYR A 720 -23.21 -16.41 -14.14
C TYR A 720 -22.16 -15.46 -13.56
N LEU A 721 -20.95 -15.59 -14.07
CA LEU A 721 -19.86 -14.65 -13.93
C LEU A 721 -19.66 -13.96 -15.28
N ARG A 722 -19.31 -12.69 -15.28
CA ARG A 722 -18.95 -11.94 -16.48
C ARG A 722 -17.68 -11.13 -16.29
N VAL A 723 -16.99 -10.93 -17.40
CA VAL A 723 -15.85 -10.04 -17.51
C VAL A 723 -15.86 -9.41 -18.89
N SER A 724 -15.60 -8.10 -18.93
CA SER A 724 -15.53 -7.33 -20.18
C SER A 724 -14.38 -6.33 -20.13
N ALA A 725 -13.73 -6.11 -21.26
CA ALA A 725 -12.88 -4.96 -21.50
C ALA A 725 -13.71 -3.87 -22.19
N VAL A 726 -13.60 -2.66 -21.70
CA VAL A 726 -14.31 -1.49 -22.22
C VAL A 726 -13.32 -0.44 -22.65
N HIS A 727 -13.61 0.23 -23.75
CA HIS A 727 -12.82 1.37 -24.23
C HIS A 727 -13.75 2.51 -24.67
N GLU A 728 -13.49 3.70 -24.14
CA GLU A 728 -14.08 4.96 -24.60
C GLU A 728 -13.18 5.57 -25.67
N PHE A 729 -13.68 5.66 -26.88
CA PHE A 729 -12.92 6.18 -28.03
C PHE A 729 -13.00 7.71 -28.18
N ALA A 730 -13.93 8.34 -27.48
CA ALA A 730 -14.23 9.77 -27.54
C ALA A 730 -14.47 10.28 -26.10
N GLY A 731 -15.48 11.11 -25.87
CA GLY A 731 -15.84 11.60 -24.54
C GLY A 731 -15.12 12.88 -24.15
N ASP A 732 -14.32 13.45 -25.06
CA ASP A 732 -13.67 14.74 -24.83
C ASP A 732 -14.71 15.85 -24.65
N ARG A 733 -14.48 16.73 -23.68
CA ARG A 733 -15.34 17.87 -23.42
C ARG A 733 -14.50 19.12 -23.15
N LYS A 734 -14.89 20.23 -23.75
CA LYS A 734 -14.29 21.53 -23.52
C LYS A 734 -15.15 22.31 -22.51
N ILE A 735 -14.51 22.96 -21.57
CA ILE A 735 -15.14 23.79 -20.56
C ILE A 735 -14.47 25.16 -20.57
N THR A 736 -15.27 26.19 -20.73
CA THR A 736 -14.79 27.58 -20.85
C THR A 736 -15.32 28.42 -19.71
N GLY A 737 -14.46 29.06 -18.95
CA GLY A 737 -14.83 30.02 -17.91
C GLY A 737 -15.15 31.40 -18.49
N ALA A 738 -15.84 32.21 -17.71
CA ALA A 738 -16.28 33.57 -18.11
C ALA A 738 -15.15 34.49 -18.56
N ASN A 739 -13.92 34.23 -18.16
CA ASN A 739 -12.72 34.99 -18.58
C ASN A 739 -12.12 34.49 -19.90
N GLY A 740 -12.73 33.50 -20.56
CA GLY A 740 -12.24 32.86 -21.78
C GLY A 740 -11.17 31.79 -21.54
N THR A 741 -10.83 31.47 -20.30
CA THR A 741 -9.96 30.32 -19.99
C THR A 741 -10.68 29.03 -20.34
N THR A 742 -10.02 28.14 -21.06
CA THR A 742 -10.58 26.88 -21.52
C THR A 742 -9.76 25.72 -21.00
N ILE A 743 -10.43 24.65 -20.55
CA ILE A 743 -9.84 23.36 -20.20
C ILE A 743 -10.52 22.29 -21.05
N GLU A 744 -9.73 21.38 -21.59
CA GLU A 744 -10.22 20.19 -22.27
C GLU A 744 -10.13 19.02 -21.30
N ALA A 745 -11.26 18.36 -21.04
CA ALA A 745 -11.35 17.11 -20.36
C ALA A 745 -11.17 16.00 -21.40
N ASP A 746 -10.06 15.24 -21.31
CA ASP A 746 -9.85 14.05 -22.13
C ASP A 746 -10.78 12.96 -21.62
N GLY A 747 -11.66 12.48 -22.48
CA GLY A 747 -12.64 11.44 -22.11
C GLY A 747 -12.25 10.04 -22.55
N LYS A 748 -11.11 9.87 -23.25
CA LYS A 748 -10.64 8.55 -23.70
C LYS A 748 -10.15 7.74 -22.54
N ASP A 749 -10.65 6.52 -22.42
CA ASP A 749 -10.40 5.70 -21.27
C ASP A 749 -10.48 4.21 -21.59
N SER A 750 -9.93 3.35 -20.70
CA SER A 750 -9.98 1.90 -20.83
C SER A 750 -10.05 1.25 -19.47
N TRP A 751 -11.00 0.36 -19.29
CA TRP A 751 -11.17 -0.34 -18.02
C TRP A 751 -11.66 -1.77 -18.21
N VAL A 752 -11.67 -2.51 -17.12
CA VAL A 752 -12.24 -3.84 -17.04
C VAL A 752 -13.49 -3.80 -16.17
N GLU A 753 -14.57 -4.44 -16.62
CA GLU A 753 -15.79 -4.70 -15.85
C GLU A 753 -15.84 -6.17 -15.49
N TYR A 754 -16.21 -6.49 -14.27
CA TYR A 754 -16.44 -7.86 -13.83
C TYR A 754 -17.58 -7.93 -12.82
N GLY A 755 -18.32 -9.02 -12.87
CA GLY A 755 -19.48 -9.14 -12.01
C GLY A 755 -20.01 -10.56 -11.91
N ILE A 756 -20.94 -10.71 -11.00
CA ILE A 756 -21.71 -11.93 -10.78
C ILE A 756 -23.19 -11.61 -10.84
N GLY A 757 -23.96 -12.48 -11.50
CA GLY A 757 -25.41 -12.31 -11.53
C GLY A 757 -26.14 -13.63 -11.49
N ALA A 758 -27.44 -13.52 -11.27
CA ALA A 758 -28.34 -14.66 -11.21
C ALA A 758 -29.74 -14.31 -11.78
N ASN A 759 -30.36 -15.27 -12.41
CA ASN A 759 -31.75 -15.23 -12.79
C ASN A 759 -32.51 -16.37 -12.06
N LEU A 760 -33.69 -16.08 -11.55
CA LEU A 760 -34.51 -17.02 -10.80
C LEU A 760 -35.93 -17.03 -11.37
N ASN A 761 -36.33 -18.14 -11.99
CA ASN A 761 -37.68 -18.35 -12.48
C ASN A 761 -38.59 -18.77 -11.32
N LEU A 762 -39.44 -17.87 -10.86
CA LEU A 762 -40.42 -18.15 -9.80
C LEU A 762 -41.59 -18.94 -10.33
N THR A 763 -42.08 -18.56 -11.50
CA THR A 763 -43.11 -19.23 -12.25
C THR A 763 -42.72 -19.24 -13.73
N PRO A 764 -43.41 -19.98 -14.62
CA PRO A 764 -43.14 -19.93 -16.06
C PRO A 764 -43.23 -18.51 -16.64
N THR A 765 -44.01 -17.62 -16.02
CA THR A 765 -44.25 -16.24 -16.48
C THR A 765 -43.60 -15.17 -15.63
N THR A 766 -42.96 -15.53 -14.52
CA THR A 766 -42.34 -14.54 -13.62
C THR A 766 -40.93 -14.93 -13.28
N TYR A 767 -39.99 -14.04 -13.52
CA TYR A 767 -38.62 -14.24 -13.07
C TYR A 767 -38.06 -12.99 -12.40
N PHE A 768 -37.10 -13.24 -11.49
CA PHE A 768 -36.24 -12.27 -10.86
C PHE A 768 -34.86 -12.33 -11.47
N TRP A 769 -34.17 -11.21 -11.48
CA TRP A 769 -32.72 -11.16 -11.72
C TRP A 769 -32.02 -10.26 -10.73
N ALA A 770 -30.79 -10.55 -10.44
CA ALA A 770 -29.89 -9.73 -9.66
C ALA A 770 -28.47 -9.80 -10.24
N ASP A 771 -27.75 -8.71 -10.18
CA ASP A 771 -26.40 -8.60 -10.70
C ASP A 771 -25.61 -7.63 -9.81
N VAL A 772 -24.34 -7.93 -9.55
CA VAL A 772 -23.40 -7.04 -8.88
C VAL A 772 -22.14 -6.99 -9.71
N GLU A 773 -21.64 -5.80 -9.94
CA GLU A 773 -20.43 -5.57 -10.72
C GLU A 773 -19.53 -4.50 -10.10
N ARG A 774 -18.30 -4.50 -10.58
CA ARG A 774 -17.27 -3.52 -10.30
C ARG A 774 -16.50 -3.23 -11.58
N THR A 775 -15.97 -2.00 -11.69
CA THR A 775 -15.00 -1.67 -12.72
C THR A 775 -13.63 -1.35 -12.09
N GLU A 776 -12.59 -1.44 -12.89
CA GLU A 776 -11.23 -1.10 -12.45
C GLU A 776 -10.41 -0.60 -13.63
N GLY A 777 -9.75 0.54 -13.42
CA GLY A 777 -8.86 1.19 -14.37
C GLY A 777 -9.44 2.40 -15.09
N ALA A 778 -10.70 2.76 -14.85
CA ALA A 778 -11.31 3.96 -15.41
C ALA A 778 -10.91 5.22 -14.63
N THR A 779 -10.99 6.38 -15.28
CA THR A 779 -10.90 7.69 -14.61
C THR A 779 -11.98 7.84 -13.53
N LEU A 780 -13.15 7.23 -13.75
CA LEU A 780 -14.25 7.15 -12.80
C LEU A 780 -14.71 5.68 -12.74
N ASP A 781 -14.24 4.94 -11.76
CA ASP A 781 -14.58 3.52 -11.57
C ASP A 781 -15.93 3.34 -10.87
N GLU A 782 -16.63 2.26 -11.18
CA GLU A 782 -17.73 1.75 -10.37
C GLU A 782 -17.15 0.94 -9.22
N ASP A 783 -17.10 1.51 -8.01
CA ASP A 783 -16.68 0.77 -6.81
C ASP A 783 -17.56 -0.45 -6.59
N TRP A 784 -18.83 -0.25 -6.83
CA TRP A 784 -19.84 -1.30 -6.93
C TRP A 784 -21.06 -0.77 -7.68
N ARG A 785 -21.74 -1.65 -8.39
CA ARG A 785 -23.06 -1.43 -8.95
C ARG A 785 -23.88 -2.68 -8.72
N ALA A 786 -25.11 -2.53 -8.26
CA ALA A 786 -26.04 -3.62 -8.03
C ALA A 786 -27.37 -3.36 -8.74
N THR A 787 -27.86 -4.39 -9.40
CA THR A 787 -29.16 -4.36 -10.08
C THR A 787 -30.04 -5.48 -9.54
N VAL A 788 -31.28 -5.17 -9.27
CA VAL A 788 -32.31 -6.16 -8.91
C VAL A 788 -33.59 -5.86 -9.69
N GLY A 789 -34.16 -6.85 -10.32
CA GLY A 789 -35.37 -6.66 -11.08
C GLY A 789 -36.32 -7.84 -11.09
N VAL A 790 -37.53 -7.59 -11.52
CA VAL A 790 -38.58 -8.58 -11.69
C VAL A 790 -39.33 -8.33 -13.01
N ARG A 791 -39.63 -9.39 -13.72
CA ARG A 791 -40.47 -9.35 -14.90
C ARG A 791 -41.63 -10.35 -14.78
N HIS A 792 -42.83 -9.91 -15.15
CA HIS A 792 -44.02 -10.74 -15.24
C HIS A 792 -44.59 -10.68 -16.67
N ALA A 793 -44.84 -11.85 -17.27
CA ALA A 793 -45.46 -11.97 -18.57
C ALA A 793 -46.95 -12.38 -18.38
N PHE A 794 -47.78 -11.89 -19.25
CA PHE A 794 -49.22 -12.12 -19.26
C PHE A 794 -49.74 -12.31 -20.69
#